data_0c5249bbe59a769b8ac6126c8d711af4
#
_entry.id   0c5249bbe59a769b8ac6126c8d711af4
#
_cell.length_a   1.000
_cell.length_b   1.000
_cell.length_c   1.000
_cell.angle_alpha   90.00
_cell.angle_beta   90.00
_cell.angle_gamma   90.00
#
_symmetry.space_group_name_H-M   'P 1'
#
loop_
_entity.id
_entity.type
_entity.pdbx_description
1 polymer ?
#
loop_
_entity_poly.entity_id
_entity_poly.type
_entity_poly.pdbx_seq_one_letter_code
_entity_poly.pdbx_strand_id
1 'polypeptide(L)'
;MTTSQDVLAALLGEVATPGAFSARRTAPVDDFELDVRGVGRVLLPVSAEQANQLCRVGRPATYGLGDKTLLDARVRNTWEIPISRVKLNQRRWAKALVPALDCLRADLGLPPGCRLKAELHSMLVYGAGQFFVPHQDSEKADAMVGSLVVTLPSSFKGGALVVRHAGMSATYRSPKKSLSLVAFYADCRHEVRPVTSAYRVTLTYNLLLQGDAATVDPPPAQVDPVAAWLLGHFETAAAPARRTAGAAAHEPARRLVYLLDHEYTARGLSWSRLKGADAMRAATLQAAAVQAGCEVVLALADIHETWDCMEQEESPWYGGSKPRRWDDELDEDDPRAGGQSLGDHDRYQLEDLIDWDVTLVCWIDAPDGEPKPVSLSIDPSEVCASVPSVELRPYASEYEGYMGNYGNTMDRWYHRAALVVWPQHQAFAARAEASPLWALGTLSARLGAGGAAEAQELTATLAPFWPRVARGETARGFFGKALRIARDLDEPDSAAMLVTPLRVEMLGRREAPALAALAGRYGEGWARDLLQRWFAAERLWAPASPKGPDRTEWVSSLLGLCEVLLRSGGPGVSAASLLIRESWAWLRESVVRALAAAPPSRREEELSQLGRPIAAVLLSAALIAAPRADGGGASLPLPGQRRPDRLPDGGAAVGPRARAVRELGGDRTGRGLLPPPPEREAGAPPTC
;
A
#
# COMPACT_ATOMS: atom_id res chain seq x y z
N MET A 1 -30.42 -6.98 9.68
CA MET A 1 -29.90 -7.78 10.82
C MET A 1 -28.53 -7.23 11.16
N THR A 2 -28.30 -6.81 12.40
CA THR A 2 -27.00 -6.30 12.85
C THR A 2 -25.97 -7.44 12.75
N THR A 3 -24.89 -7.25 12.01
CA THR A 3 -23.82 -8.26 11.91
C THR A 3 -22.98 -8.29 13.19
N SER A 4 -22.20 -9.33 13.39
CA SER A 4 -21.28 -9.40 14.53
C SER A 4 -20.27 -8.24 14.50
N GLN A 5 -19.82 -7.85 13.30
CA GLN A 5 -18.88 -6.75 13.07
C GLN A 5 -19.51 -5.38 13.42
N ASP A 6 -20.81 -5.18 13.17
CA ASP A 6 -21.49 -3.93 13.54
C ASP A 6 -21.47 -3.71 15.07
N VAL A 7 -21.51 -4.79 15.85
CA VAL A 7 -21.41 -4.70 17.30
C VAL A 7 -20.02 -4.22 17.73
N LEU A 8 -18.94 -4.73 17.13
CA LEU A 8 -17.61 -4.25 17.42
C LEU A 8 -17.42 -2.78 16.99
N ALA A 9 -17.91 -2.45 15.79
CA ALA A 9 -17.86 -1.09 15.28
C ALA A 9 -18.57 -0.10 16.23
N ALA A 10 -19.71 -0.51 16.80
CA ALA A 10 -20.43 0.27 17.81
C ALA A 10 -19.62 0.38 19.11
N LEU A 11 -19.10 -0.73 19.65
CA LEU A 11 -18.28 -0.72 20.88
C LEU A 11 -17.06 0.19 20.76
N LEU A 12 -16.34 0.14 19.62
CA LEU A 12 -15.19 1.00 19.39
C LEU A 12 -15.60 2.44 19.03
N GLY A 13 -16.77 2.64 18.43
CA GLY A 13 -17.35 3.94 18.17
C GLY A 13 -17.72 4.69 19.44
N GLU A 14 -18.16 3.97 20.50
CA GLU A 14 -18.51 4.51 21.80
C GLU A 14 -17.29 4.75 22.73
N VAL A 15 -16.09 4.36 22.31
CA VAL A 15 -14.85 4.60 23.07
C VAL A 15 -14.71 6.12 23.29
N ALA A 16 -14.74 6.52 24.57
CA ALA A 16 -14.57 7.92 24.95
C ALA A 16 -13.18 8.41 24.53
N THR A 17 -13.14 9.38 23.64
CA THR A 17 -11.89 9.91 23.10
C THR A 17 -11.66 11.31 23.64
N PRO A 18 -10.48 11.61 24.22
CA PRO A 18 -10.12 12.96 24.55
C PRO A 18 -9.79 13.72 23.24
N GLY A 19 -10.48 14.82 22.98
CA GLY A 19 -10.16 15.70 21.87
C GLY A 19 -11.17 15.71 20.74
N ALA A 20 -10.97 16.67 19.84
CA ALA A 20 -11.78 16.92 18.68
C ALA A 20 -10.91 16.95 17.41
N PHE A 21 -11.53 16.77 16.23
CA PHE A 21 -10.82 16.86 14.94
C PHE A 21 -10.27 18.28 14.65
N SER A 22 -10.77 19.31 15.36
CA SER A 22 -10.30 20.68 15.24
C SER A 22 -10.52 21.45 16.55
N ALA A 23 -9.65 22.42 16.83
CA ALA A 23 -9.71 23.21 18.06
C ALA A 23 -9.30 24.65 17.80
N ARG A 24 -9.78 25.58 18.68
CA ARG A 24 -9.43 26.98 18.60
C ARG A 24 -8.89 27.51 19.94
N ARG A 25 -7.81 28.27 19.84
CA ARG A 25 -7.28 29.11 20.93
C ARG A 25 -7.11 30.55 20.46
N THR A 26 -7.04 31.48 21.39
CA THR A 26 -6.75 32.89 21.14
C THR A 26 -5.45 33.28 21.82
N ALA A 27 -4.70 34.19 21.21
CA ALA A 27 -3.51 34.76 21.83
C ALA A 27 -3.56 36.30 21.79
N PRO A 28 -2.90 36.95 22.79
CA PRO A 28 -2.76 38.40 22.78
C PRO A 28 -1.88 38.85 21.59
N VAL A 29 -2.02 40.12 21.19
CA VAL A 29 -1.26 40.71 20.07
C VAL A 29 0.13 41.20 20.49
N ASP A 30 0.35 41.41 21.79
CA ASP A 30 1.54 42.11 22.33
C ASP A 30 2.86 41.35 22.07
N ASP A 31 2.79 40.02 22.01
CA ASP A 31 3.96 39.19 21.72
C ASP A 31 4.09 38.81 20.23
N PHE A 32 3.26 39.40 19.37
CA PHE A 32 3.29 39.13 17.93
C PHE A 32 3.91 40.30 17.19
N GLU A 33 5.08 40.06 16.57
CA GLU A 33 5.78 41.03 15.72
C GLU A 33 6.05 40.42 14.35
N LEU A 34 5.49 41.06 13.33
CA LEU A 34 5.57 40.61 11.94
C LEU A 34 6.10 41.77 11.08
N ASP A 35 7.16 41.49 10.34
CA ASP A 35 7.70 42.38 9.30
C ASP A 35 7.57 41.69 7.94
N VAL A 36 7.17 42.45 6.92
CA VAL A 36 7.06 41.97 5.54
C VAL A 36 7.94 42.83 4.65
N ARG A 37 8.92 42.24 3.98
CA ARG A 37 9.83 42.97 3.10
C ARG A 37 9.05 43.62 1.94
N GLY A 38 9.15 44.95 1.87
CA GLY A 38 8.43 45.78 0.91
C GLY A 38 7.16 46.44 1.47
N VAL A 39 6.76 46.08 2.72
CA VAL A 39 5.66 46.70 3.46
C VAL A 39 6.15 47.26 4.79
N GLY A 40 7.13 46.62 5.43
CA GLY A 40 7.62 46.95 6.77
C GLY A 40 6.82 46.22 7.85
N ARG A 41 6.80 46.78 9.07
CA ARG A 41 6.12 46.20 10.22
C ARG A 41 4.62 46.21 10.04
N VAL A 42 4.00 45.08 10.22
CA VAL A 42 2.55 44.93 10.19
C VAL A 42 2.00 45.23 11.57
N LEU A 43 1.18 46.31 11.64
CA LEU A 43 0.53 46.72 12.87
C LEU A 43 -0.80 46.00 13.06
N LEU A 44 -1.14 45.71 14.31
CA LEU A 44 -2.39 45.05 14.66
C LEU A 44 -3.31 45.97 15.45
N PRO A 45 -4.60 46.03 15.12
CA PRO A 45 -5.30 45.31 14.03
C PRO A 45 -4.83 45.77 12.64
N VAL A 46 -4.75 44.85 11.67
CA VAL A 46 -4.33 45.15 10.29
C VAL A 46 -5.31 46.13 9.65
N SER A 47 -4.81 47.30 9.20
CA SER A 47 -5.61 48.28 8.47
C SER A 47 -5.84 47.85 7.01
N ALA A 48 -6.90 48.41 6.39
CA ALA A 48 -7.17 48.18 4.97
C ALA A 48 -6.01 48.63 4.06
N GLU A 49 -5.33 49.72 4.44
CA GLU A 49 -4.19 50.25 3.71
C GLU A 49 -2.99 49.27 3.75
N GLN A 50 -2.66 48.75 4.95
CA GLN A 50 -1.60 47.76 5.09
C GLN A 50 -1.94 46.45 4.35
N ALA A 51 -3.19 46.01 4.41
CA ALA A 51 -3.63 44.82 3.68
C ALA A 51 -3.50 45.02 2.16
N ASN A 52 -3.81 46.19 1.64
CA ASN A 52 -3.57 46.53 0.23
C ASN A 52 -2.08 46.50 -0.13
N GLN A 53 -1.21 47.03 0.76
CA GLN A 53 0.24 46.97 0.56
C GLN A 53 0.75 45.52 0.55
N LEU A 54 0.22 44.66 1.41
CA LEU A 54 0.50 43.23 1.40
C LEU A 54 0.09 42.56 0.08
N CYS A 55 -1.12 42.89 -0.44
CA CYS A 55 -1.55 42.37 -1.74
C CYS A 55 -0.62 42.78 -2.89
N ARG A 56 -0.08 44.03 -2.87
CA ARG A 56 0.86 44.51 -3.92
C ARG A 56 2.19 43.76 -3.96
N VAL A 57 2.65 43.23 -2.83
CA VAL A 57 3.89 42.43 -2.74
C VAL A 57 3.64 40.92 -2.81
N GLY A 58 2.36 40.54 -2.80
CA GLY A 58 1.88 39.18 -2.94
C GLY A 58 1.75 38.75 -4.41
N ARG A 59 1.43 37.50 -4.58
CA ARG A 59 1.06 36.87 -5.86
C ARG A 59 -0.27 36.13 -5.69
N PRO A 60 -1.02 35.87 -6.77
CA PRO A 60 -2.16 34.96 -6.69
C PRO A 60 -1.71 33.62 -6.12
N ALA A 61 -2.46 33.11 -5.14
CA ALA A 61 -2.10 31.87 -4.49
C ALA A 61 -2.44 30.67 -5.37
N THR A 62 -1.54 29.73 -5.47
CA THR A 62 -1.72 28.43 -6.14
C THR A 62 -2.31 27.41 -5.16
N TYR A 63 -2.85 26.31 -5.70
CA TYR A 63 -3.29 25.17 -4.91
C TYR A 63 -2.72 23.86 -5.49
N GLY A 64 -2.62 22.82 -4.66
CA GLY A 64 -2.18 21.49 -5.05
C GLY A 64 -3.36 20.65 -5.51
N LEU A 65 -3.16 19.86 -6.58
CA LEU A 65 -4.07 18.81 -7.01
C LEU A 65 -3.22 17.60 -7.40
N GLY A 66 -3.18 16.59 -6.53
CA GLY A 66 -2.21 15.50 -6.65
C GLY A 66 -0.78 16.04 -6.66
N ASP A 67 0.02 15.65 -7.65
CA ASP A 67 1.41 16.11 -7.83
C ASP A 67 1.55 17.48 -8.52
N LYS A 68 0.44 18.08 -8.96
CA LYS A 68 0.43 19.33 -9.74
C LYS A 68 0.13 20.53 -8.85
N THR A 69 0.76 21.66 -9.16
CA THR A 69 0.45 22.98 -8.58
C THR A 69 -0.27 23.80 -9.63
N LEU A 70 -1.51 24.21 -9.34
CA LEU A 70 -2.40 24.88 -10.28
C LEU A 70 -2.76 26.29 -9.80
N LEU A 71 -3.19 27.14 -10.73
CA LEU A 71 -3.71 28.47 -10.47
C LEU A 71 -5.11 28.58 -11.09
N ASP A 72 -6.16 28.54 -10.26
CA ASP A 72 -7.55 28.78 -10.69
C ASP A 72 -8.28 29.61 -9.63
N ALA A 73 -8.67 30.82 -10.00
CA ALA A 73 -9.37 31.74 -9.12
C ALA A 73 -10.81 31.28 -8.74
N ARG A 74 -11.37 30.30 -9.44
CA ARG A 74 -12.66 29.66 -9.09
C ARG A 74 -12.51 28.69 -7.91
N VAL A 75 -11.29 28.15 -7.72
CA VAL A 75 -10.95 27.22 -6.64
C VAL A 75 -10.34 27.98 -5.46
N ARG A 76 -9.32 28.80 -5.72
CA ARG A 76 -8.59 29.57 -4.72
C ARG A 76 -8.40 31.00 -5.19
N ASN A 77 -9.21 31.91 -4.64
CA ASN A 77 -9.07 33.33 -4.91
C ASN A 77 -8.51 34.04 -3.65
N THR A 78 -7.22 34.24 -3.61
CA THR A 78 -6.52 34.89 -2.50
C THR A 78 -5.09 35.31 -2.90
N TRP A 79 -4.50 36.22 -2.15
CA TRP A 79 -3.13 36.64 -2.32
C TRP A 79 -2.20 35.89 -1.37
N GLU A 80 -1.11 35.35 -1.87
CA GLU A 80 -0.05 34.72 -1.10
C GLU A 80 1.17 35.62 -1.03
N ILE A 81 1.66 35.90 0.16
CA ILE A 81 2.93 36.59 0.40
C ILE A 81 4.02 35.53 0.53
N PRO A 82 5.05 35.52 -0.34
CA PRO A 82 6.14 34.57 -0.26
C PRO A 82 6.80 34.57 1.11
N ILE A 83 7.04 33.39 1.71
CA ILE A 83 7.64 33.26 3.04
C ILE A 83 9.00 33.96 3.13
N SER A 84 9.78 33.98 2.04
CA SER A 84 11.04 34.70 1.97
C SER A 84 10.91 36.21 2.23
N ARG A 85 9.70 36.77 2.19
CA ARG A 85 9.40 38.14 2.53
C ARG A 85 8.90 38.32 3.97
N VAL A 86 8.50 37.22 4.63
CA VAL A 86 7.88 37.24 5.97
C VAL A 86 8.94 37.02 7.04
N LYS A 87 9.06 37.93 7.99
CA LYS A 87 9.96 37.84 9.13
C LYS A 87 9.15 37.98 10.42
N LEU A 88 9.13 36.92 11.22
CA LEU A 88 8.55 36.89 12.56
C LEU A 88 9.63 37.03 13.63
N ASN A 89 9.36 37.79 14.69
CA ASN A 89 10.17 37.76 15.90
C ASN A 89 9.91 36.44 16.66
N GLN A 90 10.68 35.42 16.34
CA GLN A 90 10.51 34.06 16.88
C GLN A 90 10.52 33.99 18.40
N ARG A 91 11.37 34.78 19.05
CA ARG A 91 11.48 34.77 20.54
C ARG A 91 10.22 35.31 21.20
N ARG A 92 9.65 36.39 20.66
CA ARG A 92 8.39 36.97 21.20
C ARG A 92 7.22 36.08 20.87
N TRP A 93 7.10 35.67 19.61
CA TRP A 93 6.00 34.81 19.17
C TRP A 93 5.93 33.47 19.90
N ALA A 94 7.07 32.86 20.20
CA ALA A 94 7.12 31.59 20.95
C ALA A 94 6.47 31.70 22.34
N LYS A 95 6.48 32.88 23.01
CA LYS A 95 5.85 33.03 24.31
C LYS A 95 4.33 32.83 24.28
N ALA A 96 3.68 33.21 23.18
CA ALA A 96 2.24 33.02 22.98
C ALA A 96 1.93 31.72 22.25
N LEU A 97 2.78 31.35 21.28
CA LEU A 97 2.54 30.18 20.43
C LEU A 97 2.73 28.85 21.17
N VAL A 98 3.80 28.69 21.96
CA VAL A 98 4.11 27.42 22.62
C VAL A 98 3.01 26.99 23.61
N PRO A 99 2.54 27.84 24.54
CA PRO A 99 1.41 27.48 25.41
C PRO A 99 0.12 27.20 24.64
N ALA A 100 -0.12 27.93 23.55
CA ALA A 100 -1.29 27.68 22.71
C ALA A 100 -1.21 26.33 22.00
N LEU A 101 -0.03 25.91 21.53
CA LEU A 101 0.20 24.61 20.93
C LEU A 101 0.03 23.48 21.95
N ASP A 102 0.48 23.66 23.20
CA ASP A 102 0.27 22.65 24.27
C ASP A 102 -1.23 22.46 24.56
N CYS A 103 -2.00 23.56 24.62
CA CYS A 103 -3.45 23.48 24.76
C CYS A 103 -4.11 22.82 23.52
N LEU A 104 -3.71 23.23 22.31
CA LEU A 104 -4.25 22.67 21.06
C LEU A 104 -3.93 21.18 20.93
N ARG A 105 -2.73 20.75 21.36
CA ARG A 105 -2.35 19.34 21.44
C ARG A 105 -3.35 18.54 22.28
N ALA A 106 -3.67 19.05 23.46
CA ALA A 106 -4.64 18.41 24.37
C ALA A 106 -6.06 18.41 23.79
N ASP A 107 -6.48 19.55 23.20
CA ASP A 107 -7.81 19.69 22.58
C ASP A 107 -8.01 18.76 21.37
N LEU A 108 -6.93 18.48 20.63
CA LEU A 108 -6.92 17.52 19.51
C LEU A 108 -6.80 16.05 19.99
N GLY A 109 -6.65 15.81 21.29
CA GLY A 109 -6.49 14.46 21.84
C GLY A 109 -5.15 13.80 21.54
N LEU A 110 -4.15 14.58 21.18
CA LEU A 110 -2.80 14.06 20.93
C LEU A 110 -2.11 13.71 22.27
N PRO A 111 -1.28 12.65 22.31
CA PRO A 111 -0.68 12.12 23.54
C PRO A 111 0.09 13.16 24.36
N PRO A 112 0.06 13.10 25.70
CA PRO A 112 0.72 14.09 26.56
C PRO A 112 2.25 14.08 26.45
N GLY A 113 2.87 12.97 26.08
CA GLY A 113 4.32 12.85 25.85
C GLY A 113 4.82 13.53 24.58
N CYS A 114 3.92 13.86 23.66
CA CYS A 114 4.26 14.52 22.38
C CYS A 114 4.20 16.04 22.50
N ARG A 115 4.91 16.73 21.60
CA ARG A 115 4.87 18.18 21.40
C ARG A 115 4.48 18.52 19.98
N LEU A 116 3.68 19.58 19.82
CA LEU A 116 3.43 20.16 18.51
C LEU A 116 4.49 21.21 18.18
N LYS A 117 5.09 21.09 16.99
CA LYS A 117 5.94 22.13 16.40
C LYS A 117 5.19 22.75 15.23
N ALA A 118 5.06 24.08 15.21
CA ALA A 118 4.43 24.79 14.10
C ALA A 118 5.53 25.35 13.18
N GLU A 119 5.52 24.92 11.90
CA GLU A 119 6.39 25.43 10.85
C GLU A 119 5.61 26.35 9.91
N LEU A 120 6.04 27.61 9.78
CA LEU A 120 5.36 28.57 8.94
C LEU A 120 5.37 28.12 7.48
N HIS A 121 4.16 27.95 6.91
CA HIS A 121 3.95 27.48 5.56
C HIS A 121 3.62 28.59 4.58
N SER A 122 2.67 29.47 4.89
CA SER A 122 2.30 30.58 4.01
C SER A 122 1.69 31.75 4.78
N MET A 123 1.67 32.94 4.14
CA MET A 123 0.91 34.10 4.57
C MET A 123 -0.09 34.47 3.49
N LEU A 124 -1.38 34.55 3.85
CA LEU A 124 -2.48 34.76 2.91
C LEU A 124 -3.27 36.02 3.25
N VAL A 125 -3.73 36.71 2.21
CA VAL A 125 -4.64 37.86 2.33
C VAL A 125 -5.84 37.64 1.44
N TYR A 126 -7.02 37.64 2.06
CA TYR A 126 -8.31 37.55 1.39
C TYR A 126 -8.99 38.93 1.42
N GLY A 127 -9.28 39.52 0.27
CA GLY A 127 -10.08 40.70 0.10
C GLY A 127 -11.56 40.37 -0.05
N ALA A 128 -12.41 41.42 -0.22
CA ALA A 128 -13.81 41.23 -0.46
C ALA A 128 -14.08 40.38 -1.71
N GLY A 129 -15.00 39.41 -1.61
CA GLY A 129 -15.29 38.42 -2.65
C GLY A 129 -14.33 37.26 -2.72
N GLN A 130 -13.21 37.28 -2.00
CA GLN A 130 -12.19 36.21 -2.06
C GLN A 130 -12.48 35.08 -1.07
N PHE A 131 -12.07 33.87 -1.46
CA PHE A 131 -12.42 32.63 -0.79
C PHE A 131 -11.41 31.51 -1.10
N PHE A 132 -11.58 30.36 -0.47
CA PHE A 132 -10.98 29.10 -0.85
C PHE A 132 -12.03 27.99 -0.68
N VAL A 133 -12.35 27.29 -1.76
CA VAL A 133 -13.34 26.19 -1.74
C VAL A 133 -12.92 25.07 -0.80
N PRO A 134 -13.84 24.15 -0.42
CA PRO A 134 -13.50 23.01 0.40
C PRO A 134 -12.38 22.17 -0.20
N HIS A 135 -11.28 21.98 0.56
CA HIS A 135 -10.09 21.21 0.18
C HIS A 135 -9.48 20.54 1.39
N GLN A 136 -8.54 19.66 1.16
CA GLN A 136 -7.73 18.96 2.16
C GLN A 136 -6.27 19.32 1.95
N ASP A 137 -5.51 19.49 3.04
CA ASP A 137 -4.09 19.75 2.97
C ASP A 137 -3.31 18.46 2.70
N SER A 138 -2.36 18.50 1.75
CA SER A 138 -1.45 17.37 1.55
C SER A 138 -0.41 17.31 2.67
N GLU A 139 -0.10 16.13 3.18
CA GLU A 139 1.01 15.93 4.11
C GLU A 139 2.34 16.29 3.45
N LYS A 140 3.07 17.26 4.02
CA LYS A 140 4.35 17.76 3.48
C LYS A 140 5.57 17.10 4.10
N ALA A 141 5.38 16.38 5.21
CA ALA A 141 6.43 15.68 5.94
C ALA A 141 5.82 14.51 6.73
N ASP A 142 6.59 13.46 6.96
CA ASP A 142 6.17 12.25 7.64
C ASP A 142 5.68 12.48 9.09
N ALA A 143 6.14 13.59 9.73
CA ALA A 143 5.71 13.98 11.06
C ALA A 143 4.53 14.97 11.07
N MET A 144 4.00 15.36 9.89
CA MET A 144 2.90 16.31 9.80
C MET A 144 1.58 15.63 10.19
N VAL A 145 0.96 16.17 11.24
CA VAL A 145 -0.33 15.67 11.74
C VAL A 145 -1.50 16.60 11.40
N GLY A 146 -1.22 17.86 11.06
CA GLY A 146 -2.28 18.82 10.80
C GLY A 146 -1.80 20.18 10.38
N SER A 147 -2.75 21.11 10.31
CA SER A 147 -2.55 22.52 9.96
C SER A 147 -2.95 23.44 11.09
N LEU A 148 -2.26 24.58 11.22
CA LEU A 148 -2.63 25.66 12.11
C LEU A 148 -2.84 26.94 11.30
N VAL A 149 -4.02 27.51 11.42
CA VAL A 149 -4.38 28.80 10.81
C VAL A 149 -4.41 29.89 11.87
N VAL A 150 -3.47 30.81 11.82
CA VAL A 150 -3.40 31.99 12.69
C VAL A 150 -4.01 33.17 11.94
N THR A 151 -5.20 33.62 12.38
CA THR A 151 -5.84 34.79 11.78
C THR A 151 -5.50 36.04 12.58
N LEU A 152 -4.95 37.05 11.88
CA LEU A 152 -4.61 38.35 12.46
C LEU A 152 -5.87 39.21 12.67
N PRO A 153 -5.98 39.97 13.77
CA PRO A 153 -7.11 40.86 13.99
C PRO A 153 -7.15 41.92 12.89
N SER A 154 -8.34 42.10 12.31
CA SER A 154 -8.68 43.13 11.32
C SER A 154 -10.19 43.32 11.26
N SER A 155 -10.67 44.40 10.62
CA SER A 155 -12.10 44.77 10.61
C SER A 155 -12.91 44.10 9.49
N PHE A 156 -12.58 42.85 9.11
CA PHE A 156 -13.29 42.12 8.05
C PHE A 156 -14.64 41.54 8.50
N LYS A 157 -15.52 41.29 7.52
CA LYS A 157 -16.74 40.50 7.67
C LYS A 157 -16.74 39.32 6.73
N GLY A 158 -17.49 38.26 7.03
CA GLY A 158 -17.41 36.99 6.30
C GLY A 158 -16.14 36.20 6.62
N GLY A 159 -15.61 35.45 5.67
CA GLY A 159 -14.31 34.78 5.78
C GLY A 159 -14.21 33.72 6.90
N ALA A 160 -15.32 33.09 7.28
CA ALA A 160 -15.31 32.05 8.30
C ALA A 160 -14.51 30.84 7.78
N LEU A 161 -13.67 30.24 8.64
CA LEU A 161 -13.03 28.96 8.40
C LEU A 161 -13.98 27.84 8.84
N VAL A 162 -14.37 26.98 7.92
CA VAL A 162 -15.20 25.80 8.20
C VAL A 162 -14.32 24.59 8.05
N VAL A 163 -14.33 23.71 9.04
CA VAL A 163 -13.56 22.45 9.07
C VAL A 163 -14.55 21.30 9.21
N ARG A 164 -14.38 20.25 8.40
CA ARG A 164 -15.25 19.07 8.39
C ARG A 164 -14.41 17.80 8.47
N HIS A 165 -14.91 16.81 9.20
CA HIS A 165 -14.32 15.47 9.29
C HIS A 165 -15.40 14.47 9.71
N ALA A 166 -15.49 13.32 9.02
CA ALA A 166 -16.38 12.20 9.36
C ALA A 166 -17.83 12.68 9.70
N GLY A 167 -18.46 13.38 8.78
CA GLY A 167 -19.82 13.92 8.96
C GLY A 167 -19.96 15.12 9.91
N MET A 168 -18.95 15.42 10.72
CA MET A 168 -18.96 16.55 11.67
C MET A 168 -18.47 17.84 11.02
N SER A 169 -18.94 19.00 11.54
CA SER A 169 -18.56 20.31 11.02
C SER A 169 -18.34 21.33 12.17
N ALA A 170 -17.24 22.09 12.09
CA ALA A 170 -16.94 23.19 12.99
C ALA A 170 -16.70 24.48 12.20
N THR A 171 -17.31 25.59 12.66
CA THR A 171 -17.17 26.89 12.01
C THR A 171 -16.48 27.89 12.92
N TYR A 172 -15.39 28.48 12.47
CA TYR A 172 -14.56 29.42 13.23
C TYR A 172 -14.63 30.82 12.65
N ARG A 173 -15.09 31.77 13.49
CA ARG A 173 -15.05 33.21 13.21
C ARG A 173 -13.97 33.86 14.05
N SER A 174 -13.16 34.73 13.47
CA SER A 174 -12.03 35.36 14.15
C SER A 174 -12.43 36.53 15.02
N PRO A 175 -11.85 36.67 16.21
CA PRO A 175 -12.05 37.84 17.07
C PRO A 175 -11.35 39.06 16.45
N LYS A 176 -11.90 40.28 16.76
CA LYS A 176 -11.37 41.54 16.19
C LYS A 176 -10.14 42.09 16.91
N LYS A 177 -9.85 41.64 18.15
CA LYS A 177 -8.85 42.25 19.03
C LYS A 177 -7.69 41.30 19.42
N SER A 178 -7.82 40.01 19.16
CA SER A 178 -6.81 38.99 19.47
C SER A 178 -6.51 38.12 18.27
N LEU A 179 -5.37 37.44 18.30
CA LEU A 179 -5.05 36.41 17.32
C LEU A 179 -5.97 35.21 17.51
N SER A 180 -6.45 34.64 16.42
CA SER A 180 -7.23 33.39 16.44
C SER A 180 -6.34 32.28 15.88
N LEU A 181 -6.10 31.23 16.68
CA LEU A 181 -5.32 30.06 16.34
C LEU A 181 -6.29 28.87 16.20
N VAL A 182 -6.47 28.36 14.99
CA VAL A 182 -7.32 27.19 14.72
C VAL A 182 -6.44 26.09 14.20
N ALA A 183 -6.40 24.97 14.92
CA ALA A 183 -5.69 23.75 14.53
C ALA A 183 -6.68 22.66 14.15
N PHE A 184 -6.32 21.83 13.16
CA PHE A 184 -7.11 20.68 12.72
C PHE A 184 -6.19 19.67 12.04
N TYR A 185 -6.62 18.39 11.98
CA TYR A 185 -5.85 17.33 11.33
C TYR A 185 -5.76 17.55 9.81
N ALA A 186 -4.68 17.09 9.18
CA ALA A 186 -4.39 17.32 7.75
C ALA A 186 -5.45 16.74 6.82
N ASP A 187 -6.07 15.63 7.23
CA ASP A 187 -7.14 14.95 6.51
C ASP A 187 -8.53 15.60 6.69
N CYS A 188 -8.65 16.67 7.49
CA CYS A 188 -9.89 17.43 7.59
C CYS A 188 -10.13 18.27 6.33
N ARG A 189 -11.32 18.15 5.75
CA ARG A 189 -11.78 19.03 4.68
C ARG A 189 -12.07 20.40 5.26
N HIS A 190 -11.51 21.45 4.66
CA HIS A 190 -11.73 22.80 5.16
C HIS A 190 -11.87 23.85 4.05
N GLU A 191 -12.61 24.91 4.34
CA GLU A 191 -12.87 25.99 3.41
C GLU A 191 -12.72 27.34 4.10
N VAL A 192 -12.42 28.38 3.33
CA VAL A 192 -12.57 29.77 3.74
C VAL A 192 -13.74 30.36 2.97
N ARG A 193 -14.85 30.62 3.68
CA ARG A 193 -16.04 31.25 3.08
C ARG A 193 -15.69 32.63 2.55
N PRO A 194 -16.45 33.16 1.58
CA PRO A 194 -16.18 34.47 1.01
C PRO A 194 -16.09 35.57 2.09
N VAL A 195 -15.04 36.37 2.01
CA VAL A 195 -14.91 37.60 2.76
C VAL A 195 -15.91 38.60 2.15
N THR A 196 -16.81 39.17 2.95
CA THR A 196 -17.83 40.09 2.44
C THR A 196 -17.41 41.55 2.48
N SER A 197 -16.46 41.90 3.36
CA SER A 197 -15.88 43.27 3.40
C SER A 197 -14.51 43.27 4.07
N ALA A 198 -13.69 44.24 3.68
CA ALA A 198 -12.31 44.46 4.13
C ALA A 198 -11.39 43.25 3.88
N TYR A 199 -10.39 43.02 4.71
CA TYR A 199 -9.33 42.02 4.46
C TYR A 199 -9.18 41.10 5.63
N ARG A 200 -9.14 39.78 5.35
CA ARG A 200 -8.75 38.73 6.27
C ARG A 200 -7.29 38.35 6.00
N VAL A 201 -6.44 38.50 7.00
CA VAL A 201 -5.01 38.18 6.91
C VAL A 201 -4.69 36.99 7.79
N THR A 202 -4.02 35.96 7.25
CA THR A 202 -3.69 34.75 7.98
C THR A 202 -2.27 34.28 7.72
N LEU A 203 -1.71 33.60 8.72
CA LEU A 203 -0.53 32.77 8.61
C LEU A 203 -0.96 31.30 8.72
N THR A 204 -0.49 30.46 7.82
CA THR A 204 -0.70 29.00 7.91
C THR A 204 0.59 28.30 8.30
N TYR A 205 0.47 27.30 9.15
CA TYR A 205 1.60 26.50 9.62
C TYR A 205 1.31 25.03 9.43
N ASN A 206 2.32 24.26 9.09
CA ASN A 206 2.27 22.80 9.21
C ASN A 206 2.53 22.43 10.68
N LEU A 207 1.67 21.58 11.24
CA LEU A 207 1.83 21.05 12.59
C LEU A 207 2.57 19.71 12.52
N LEU A 208 3.75 19.66 13.12
CA LEU A 208 4.58 18.47 13.19
C LEU A 208 4.53 17.90 14.60
N LEU A 209 4.33 16.59 14.73
CA LEU A 209 4.38 15.89 15.99
C LEU A 209 5.83 15.51 16.30
N GLN A 210 6.31 15.86 17.51
CA GLN A 210 7.66 15.59 17.99
C GLN A 210 7.58 14.82 19.31
N GLY A 211 8.53 13.89 19.50
CA GLY A 211 8.61 13.01 20.67
C GLY A 211 7.85 11.71 20.48
N ASP A 212 8.11 10.76 21.35
CA ASP A 212 7.43 9.47 21.35
C ASP A 212 6.13 9.60 22.13
N ALA A 213 5.06 9.12 21.55
CA ALA A 213 3.80 8.99 22.26
C ALA A 213 3.98 7.94 23.38
N ALA A 214 3.79 8.33 24.62
CA ALA A 214 3.50 7.36 25.65
C ALA A 214 2.26 6.57 25.23
N THR A 215 2.29 5.24 25.38
CA THR A 215 1.12 4.39 25.16
C THR A 215 -0.03 4.93 26.00
N VAL A 216 -1.16 5.14 25.35
CA VAL A 216 -2.38 5.54 26.04
C VAL A 216 -2.94 4.29 26.71
N ASP A 217 -3.11 4.31 28.03
CA ASP A 217 -3.75 3.22 28.76
C ASP A 217 -5.27 3.42 28.76
N PRO A 218 -6.04 2.61 28.04
CA PRO A 218 -7.47 2.73 28.00
C PRO A 218 -8.10 2.23 29.32
N PRO A 219 -9.22 2.85 29.78
CA PRO A 219 -9.90 2.39 30.98
C PRO A 219 -10.43 0.96 30.82
N PRO A 220 -10.34 0.10 31.86
CA PRO A 220 -10.87 -1.28 31.79
C PRO A 220 -12.33 -1.37 31.35
N ALA A 221 -13.17 -0.43 31.75
CA ALA A 221 -14.57 -0.35 31.34
C ALA A 221 -14.77 -0.26 29.81
N GLN A 222 -13.78 0.22 29.06
CA GLN A 222 -13.81 0.25 27.60
C GLN A 222 -13.17 -1.01 26.99
N VAL A 223 -12.20 -1.62 27.68
CA VAL A 223 -11.45 -2.80 27.20
C VAL A 223 -12.27 -4.08 27.35
N ASP A 224 -12.88 -4.29 28.53
CA ASP A 224 -13.54 -5.55 28.87
C ASP A 224 -14.67 -5.95 27.92
N PRO A 225 -15.57 -5.03 27.47
CA PRO A 225 -16.61 -5.38 26.49
C PRO A 225 -16.03 -5.82 25.14
N VAL A 226 -14.96 -5.16 24.69
CA VAL A 226 -14.28 -5.48 23.43
C VAL A 226 -13.56 -6.82 23.53
N ALA A 227 -12.89 -7.11 24.65
CA ALA A 227 -12.25 -8.39 24.90
C ALA A 227 -13.25 -9.55 24.95
N ALA A 228 -14.38 -9.37 25.63
CA ALA A 228 -15.46 -10.37 25.66
C ALA A 228 -16.04 -10.64 24.27
N TRP A 229 -16.19 -9.58 23.46
CA TRP A 229 -16.65 -9.72 22.10
C TRP A 229 -15.64 -10.50 21.22
N LEU A 230 -14.33 -10.18 21.30
CA LEU A 230 -13.26 -10.88 20.57
C LEU A 230 -13.23 -12.37 20.90
N LEU A 231 -13.31 -12.72 22.19
CA LEU A 231 -13.38 -14.11 22.64
C LEU A 231 -14.58 -14.83 22.01
N GLY A 232 -15.78 -14.27 22.12
CA GLY A 232 -16.99 -14.86 21.54
C GLY A 232 -16.94 -14.98 20.01
N HIS A 233 -16.36 -13.97 19.33
CA HIS A 233 -16.24 -13.95 17.88
C HIS A 233 -15.35 -15.09 17.36
N PHE A 234 -14.14 -15.24 17.92
CA PHE A 234 -13.19 -16.26 17.47
C PHE A 234 -13.51 -17.67 18.02
N GLU A 235 -14.13 -17.81 19.18
CA GLU A 235 -14.60 -19.10 19.72
C GLU A 235 -15.77 -19.64 18.90
N THR A 236 -16.73 -18.79 18.53
CA THR A 236 -17.87 -19.19 17.71
C THR A 236 -17.44 -19.64 16.31
N ALA A 237 -16.42 -18.97 15.76
CA ALA A 237 -15.83 -19.34 14.49
C ALA A 237 -15.04 -20.67 14.54
N ALA A 238 -14.52 -21.07 15.70
CA ALA A 238 -13.80 -22.32 15.90
C ALA A 238 -14.73 -23.54 16.08
N ALA A 239 -16.04 -23.33 16.38
CA ALA A 239 -16.99 -24.41 16.54
C ALA A 239 -17.22 -25.15 15.20
N PRO A 240 -17.08 -26.51 15.15
CA PRO A 240 -17.30 -27.25 13.91
C PRO A 240 -18.75 -27.03 13.44
N ALA A 241 -18.93 -26.29 12.35
CA ALA A 241 -20.21 -26.11 11.71
C ALA A 241 -20.78 -27.52 11.39
N ARG A 242 -21.93 -27.86 11.96
CA ARG A 242 -22.66 -29.06 11.55
C ARG A 242 -22.94 -28.95 10.06
N ARG A 243 -22.16 -29.70 9.28
CA ARG A 243 -22.27 -29.76 7.82
C ARG A 243 -23.67 -30.22 7.44
N THR A 244 -24.57 -29.31 7.16
CA THR A 244 -25.74 -29.59 6.32
C THR A 244 -25.24 -29.49 4.88
N ALA A 245 -25.31 -30.64 4.18
CA ALA A 245 -24.93 -30.72 2.77
C ALA A 245 -25.76 -29.71 1.96
N GLY A 246 -25.10 -28.72 1.36
CA GLY A 246 -25.71 -27.77 0.43
C GLY A 246 -25.53 -26.28 0.70
N ALA A 247 -25.08 -25.87 1.87
CA ALA A 247 -24.69 -24.47 2.09
C ALA A 247 -23.18 -24.33 1.80
N ALA A 248 -22.78 -23.31 1.00
CA ALA A 248 -21.40 -22.90 0.90
C ALA A 248 -20.92 -22.62 2.33
N ALA A 249 -20.04 -23.50 2.84
CA ALA A 249 -19.53 -23.36 4.18
C ALA A 249 -18.71 -22.05 4.21
N HIS A 250 -19.23 -21.01 4.85
CA HIS A 250 -18.42 -19.88 5.25
C HIS A 250 -17.31 -20.44 6.14
N GLU A 251 -16.08 -20.39 5.66
CA GLU A 251 -14.94 -20.68 6.53
C GLU A 251 -14.98 -19.67 7.68
N PRO A 252 -14.72 -20.11 8.93
CA PRO A 252 -14.73 -19.20 10.07
C PRO A 252 -13.74 -18.05 9.80
N ALA A 253 -14.14 -16.84 10.16
CA ALA A 253 -13.33 -15.65 10.01
C ALA A 253 -11.96 -15.86 10.68
N ARG A 254 -10.90 -15.81 9.88
CA ARG A 254 -9.54 -16.03 10.35
C ARG A 254 -8.95 -14.79 11.00
N ARG A 255 -9.50 -13.65 10.65
CA ARG A 255 -9.07 -12.32 11.08
C ARG A 255 -10.25 -11.37 11.10
N LEU A 256 -10.01 -10.26 11.75
CA LEU A 256 -10.91 -9.12 11.80
C LEU A 256 -10.11 -7.88 11.40
N VAL A 257 -10.67 -7.03 10.55
CA VAL A 257 -10.06 -5.79 10.09
C VAL A 257 -10.95 -4.62 10.50
N TYR A 258 -10.50 -3.83 11.48
CA TYR A 258 -11.20 -2.62 11.90
C TYR A 258 -10.55 -1.39 11.26
N LEU A 259 -11.30 -0.68 10.42
CA LEU A 259 -10.83 0.53 9.72
C LEU A 259 -10.93 1.74 10.64
N LEU A 260 -9.84 2.45 10.79
CA LEU A 260 -9.75 3.70 11.54
C LEU A 260 -10.32 4.88 10.72
N ASP A 261 -10.67 5.99 11.40
CA ASP A 261 -11.43 7.08 10.79
C ASP A 261 -10.57 8.12 10.08
N HIS A 262 -9.30 8.26 10.47
CA HIS A 262 -8.39 9.21 9.84
C HIS A 262 -7.64 8.59 8.65
N GLU A 263 -7.26 9.44 7.69
CA GLU A 263 -6.41 9.07 6.58
C GLU A 263 -4.94 9.09 6.99
N TYR A 264 -4.19 8.07 6.53
CA TYR A 264 -2.76 7.93 6.78
C TYR A 264 -2.02 7.59 5.49
N THR A 265 -0.80 8.08 5.37
CA THR A 265 0.12 7.65 4.31
C THR A 265 1.00 6.50 4.80
N ALA A 266 1.53 5.70 3.90
CA ALA A 266 2.44 4.60 4.26
C ALA A 266 3.66 5.07 5.07
N ARG A 267 4.14 6.30 4.83
CA ARG A 267 5.26 6.90 5.58
C ARG A 267 4.85 7.46 6.95
N GLY A 268 3.63 7.99 7.03
CA GLY A 268 3.07 8.58 8.26
C GLY A 268 2.49 7.54 9.21
N LEU A 269 2.24 6.31 8.74
CA LEU A 269 1.64 5.26 9.54
C LEU A 269 2.58 4.83 10.68
N SER A 270 2.12 4.98 11.92
CA SER A 270 2.85 4.54 13.12
C SER A 270 1.87 4.48 14.29
N TRP A 271 2.02 3.51 15.16
CA TRP A 271 1.22 3.39 16.39
C TRP A 271 1.28 4.66 17.25
N SER A 272 2.45 5.28 17.34
CA SER A 272 2.67 6.50 18.14
C SER A 272 2.14 7.79 17.49
N ARG A 273 1.69 7.73 16.24
CA ARG A 273 1.21 8.89 15.48
C ARG A 273 -0.25 8.80 15.07
N LEU A 274 -0.98 7.82 15.63
CA LEU A 274 -2.42 7.74 15.40
C LEU A 274 -3.11 9.00 15.88
N LYS A 275 -4.09 9.47 15.10
CA LYS A 275 -4.76 10.77 15.29
C LYS A 275 -5.99 10.60 16.19
N GLY A 276 -6.20 11.52 17.11
CA GLY A 276 -7.45 11.68 17.85
C GLY A 276 -8.08 10.41 18.40
N ALA A 277 -9.29 10.13 17.96
CA ALA A 277 -10.07 8.95 18.35
C ALA A 277 -9.38 7.63 17.97
N ASP A 278 -8.67 7.60 16.84
CA ASP A 278 -7.99 6.39 16.36
C ASP A 278 -6.93 5.87 17.34
N ALA A 279 -6.20 6.79 18.00
CA ALA A 279 -5.21 6.42 19.00
C ALA A 279 -5.84 5.67 20.21
N MET A 280 -6.99 6.16 20.69
CA MET A 280 -7.67 5.53 21.83
C MET A 280 -8.33 4.21 21.42
N ARG A 281 -8.97 4.15 20.24
CA ARG A 281 -9.56 2.91 19.73
C ARG A 281 -8.50 1.84 19.50
N ALA A 282 -7.35 2.22 18.93
CA ALA A 282 -6.23 1.31 18.74
C ALA A 282 -5.68 0.78 20.07
N ALA A 283 -5.50 1.64 21.08
CA ALA A 283 -5.07 1.23 22.40
C ALA A 283 -6.10 0.31 23.07
N THR A 284 -7.40 0.61 22.95
CA THR A 284 -8.49 -0.21 23.48
C THR A 284 -8.52 -1.60 22.84
N LEU A 285 -8.46 -1.66 21.50
CA LEU A 285 -8.46 -2.93 20.78
C LEU A 285 -7.20 -3.75 21.06
N GLN A 286 -6.03 -3.09 21.18
CA GLN A 286 -4.78 -3.76 21.52
C GLN A 286 -4.81 -4.37 22.95
N ALA A 287 -5.31 -3.62 23.93
CA ALA A 287 -5.47 -4.12 25.28
C ALA A 287 -6.49 -5.27 25.36
N ALA A 288 -7.62 -5.14 24.65
CA ALA A 288 -8.64 -6.19 24.56
C ALA A 288 -8.13 -7.46 23.86
N ALA A 289 -7.33 -7.30 22.82
CA ALA A 289 -6.73 -8.44 22.13
C ALA A 289 -5.77 -9.22 23.01
N VAL A 290 -4.95 -8.54 23.84
CA VAL A 290 -4.09 -9.20 24.83
C VAL A 290 -4.92 -10.03 25.80
N GLN A 291 -6.03 -9.50 26.32
CA GLN A 291 -6.94 -10.25 27.21
C GLN A 291 -7.60 -11.44 26.51
N ALA A 292 -7.91 -11.30 25.20
CA ALA A 292 -8.55 -12.33 24.41
C ALA A 292 -7.57 -13.35 23.78
N GLY A 293 -6.26 -13.28 24.08
CA GLY A 293 -5.25 -14.16 23.48
C GLY A 293 -5.11 -13.96 21.96
N CYS A 294 -5.29 -12.73 21.50
CA CYS A 294 -5.16 -12.32 20.11
C CYS A 294 -3.93 -11.46 19.87
N GLU A 295 -3.47 -11.40 18.65
CA GLU A 295 -2.48 -10.43 18.17
C GLU A 295 -3.17 -9.34 17.36
N VAL A 296 -2.58 -8.14 17.37
CA VAL A 296 -3.02 -6.99 16.58
C VAL A 296 -1.83 -6.42 15.83
N VAL A 297 -2.03 -6.10 14.56
CA VAL A 297 -1.09 -5.31 13.76
C VAL A 297 -1.79 -4.06 13.23
N LEU A 298 -1.01 -2.99 13.07
CA LEU A 298 -1.46 -1.77 12.40
C LEU A 298 -1.13 -1.89 10.92
N ALA A 299 -2.12 -1.69 10.06
CA ALA A 299 -1.97 -1.82 8.61
C ALA A 299 -2.46 -0.56 7.89
N LEU A 300 -2.08 -0.40 6.64
CA LEU A 300 -2.69 0.52 5.69
C LEU A 300 -3.55 -0.28 4.73
N ALA A 301 -4.82 0.09 4.65
CA ALA A 301 -5.79 -0.45 3.73
C ALA A 301 -5.99 0.50 2.55
N ASP A 302 -5.90 -0.03 1.35
CA ASP A 302 -6.35 0.58 0.11
C ASP A 302 -7.74 0.02 -0.19
N ILE A 303 -8.73 0.91 -0.27
CA ILE A 303 -10.13 0.56 -0.40
C ILE A 303 -10.62 1.15 -1.73
N HIS A 304 -11.25 0.32 -2.54
CA HIS A 304 -11.91 0.71 -3.76
C HIS A 304 -13.41 0.43 -3.64
N GLU A 305 -14.23 1.43 -3.95
CA GLU A 305 -15.68 1.34 -3.96
C GLU A 305 -16.21 1.80 -5.31
N THR A 306 -17.11 1.00 -5.90
CA THR A 306 -17.87 1.36 -7.11
C THR A 306 -19.32 1.61 -6.72
N TRP A 307 -19.79 2.84 -6.97
CA TRP A 307 -21.12 3.29 -6.63
C TRP A 307 -21.97 3.55 -7.87
N ASP A 308 -23.25 3.22 -7.81
CA ASP A 308 -24.25 3.81 -8.71
C ASP A 308 -24.45 5.27 -8.34
N CYS A 309 -24.58 6.16 -9.32
CA CYS A 309 -24.65 7.59 -9.04
C CYS A 309 -25.52 8.35 -10.03
N MET A 310 -26.14 9.43 -9.57
CA MET A 310 -26.88 10.37 -10.42
C MET A 310 -26.26 11.77 -10.38
N GLU A 311 -26.25 12.46 -11.52
CA GLU A 311 -25.84 13.85 -11.59
C GLU A 311 -26.86 14.71 -10.84
N GLN A 312 -26.41 15.49 -9.85
CA GLN A 312 -27.29 16.43 -9.16
C GLN A 312 -27.63 17.60 -10.09
N GLU A 313 -28.92 17.88 -10.26
CA GLU A 313 -29.36 19.12 -10.89
C GLU A 313 -28.81 20.31 -10.08
N GLU A 314 -28.17 21.22 -10.79
CA GLU A 314 -27.34 22.34 -10.30
C GLU A 314 -27.71 22.89 -8.91
N SER A 315 -26.79 22.78 -7.96
CA SER A 315 -26.82 23.57 -6.73
C SER A 315 -26.74 25.07 -7.10
N PRO A 316 -27.58 25.95 -6.54
CA PRO A 316 -27.60 27.38 -6.85
C PRO A 316 -26.31 28.15 -6.57
N TRP A 317 -25.29 27.47 -6.01
CA TRP A 317 -23.98 28.03 -5.66
C TRP A 317 -22.95 27.98 -6.79
N TYR A 318 -23.19 27.19 -7.85
CA TYR A 318 -22.34 27.12 -9.03
C TYR A 318 -23.01 27.86 -10.22
N GLY A 319 -23.13 29.17 -10.09
CA GLY A 319 -23.67 30.02 -11.15
C GLY A 319 -22.80 29.94 -12.41
N GLY A 320 -23.36 29.43 -13.49
CA GLY A 320 -23.06 29.83 -14.83
C GLY A 320 -22.12 28.96 -15.68
N SER A 321 -22.56 27.79 -16.06
CA SER A 321 -22.17 27.25 -17.35
C SER A 321 -23.41 26.64 -18.00
N LYS A 322 -23.83 27.16 -19.14
CA LYS A 322 -24.94 26.61 -19.92
C LYS A 322 -24.63 25.17 -20.33
N PRO A 323 -25.62 24.25 -20.33
CA PRO A 323 -25.40 22.89 -20.81
C PRO A 323 -24.87 22.93 -22.25
N ARG A 324 -23.76 22.26 -22.51
CA ARG A 324 -23.19 22.11 -23.85
C ARG A 324 -24.14 21.26 -24.68
N ARG A 325 -24.42 21.74 -25.88
CA ARG A 325 -25.07 20.95 -26.93
C ARG A 325 -24.12 19.86 -27.41
N TRP A 326 -24.64 18.69 -27.74
CA TRP A 326 -23.95 17.49 -28.21
C TRP A 326 -23.16 17.64 -29.52
N ASP A 327 -23.18 18.83 -30.14
CA ASP A 327 -22.60 19.08 -31.47
C ASP A 327 -21.25 19.84 -31.46
N ASP A 328 -20.68 20.12 -30.26
CA ASP A 328 -19.38 20.77 -30.18
C ASP A 328 -18.27 19.70 -30.23
N GLU A 329 -17.69 19.49 -31.39
CA GLU A 329 -16.47 18.71 -31.59
C GLU A 329 -15.37 19.25 -30.67
N LEU A 330 -14.78 18.35 -29.84
CA LEU A 330 -13.65 18.67 -28.97
C LEU A 330 -12.40 18.79 -29.81
N ASP A 331 -11.78 19.95 -29.86
CA ASP A 331 -10.38 20.11 -30.25
C ASP A 331 -9.51 19.37 -29.23
N GLU A 332 -8.70 18.42 -29.68
CA GLU A 332 -7.78 17.62 -28.85
C GLU A 332 -6.73 18.48 -28.11
N ASP A 333 -6.58 19.75 -28.47
CA ASP A 333 -5.67 20.71 -27.86
C ASP A 333 -6.37 21.69 -26.85
N ASP A 334 -7.66 21.48 -26.47
CA ASP A 334 -8.30 22.31 -25.44
C ASP A 334 -7.70 21.98 -24.06
N PRO A 335 -6.96 22.92 -23.43
CA PRO A 335 -6.37 22.69 -22.10
C PRO A 335 -7.41 22.44 -20.99
N ARG A 336 -8.71 22.43 -21.32
CA ARG A 336 -9.84 22.12 -20.45
C ARG A 336 -10.25 20.64 -20.51
N ALA A 337 -9.77 19.86 -21.52
CA ALA A 337 -10.12 18.45 -21.69
C ALA A 337 -9.40 17.52 -20.70
N GLY A 338 -8.37 18.01 -19.98
CA GLY A 338 -7.58 17.24 -19.01
C GLY A 338 -7.74 17.67 -17.55
N GLY A 339 -8.69 18.52 -17.22
CA GLY A 339 -8.90 19.05 -15.87
C GLY A 339 -9.84 18.17 -15.06
N GLN A 340 -9.33 17.24 -14.24
CA GLN A 340 -10.11 16.73 -13.13
C GLN A 340 -10.56 17.91 -12.25
N SER A 341 -11.86 18.22 -12.32
CA SER A 341 -12.48 19.28 -11.54
C SER A 341 -12.46 18.87 -10.07
N LEU A 342 -11.99 19.76 -9.18
CA LEU A 342 -12.07 19.62 -7.72
C LEU A 342 -13.52 19.50 -7.20
N GLY A 343 -14.51 19.45 -8.07
CA GLY A 343 -15.93 19.45 -7.76
C GLY A 343 -16.72 18.19 -8.11
N ASP A 344 -16.09 17.17 -8.72
CA ASP A 344 -16.84 15.98 -9.16
C ASP A 344 -17.51 15.23 -8.00
N HIS A 345 -16.95 15.25 -6.79
CA HIS A 345 -17.56 14.63 -5.62
C HIS A 345 -18.86 15.30 -5.14
N ASP A 346 -19.02 16.59 -5.40
CA ASP A 346 -20.21 17.34 -5.01
C ASP A 346 -21.24 17.43 -6.16
N ARG A 347 -20.86 16.93 -7.35
CA ARG A 347 -21.68 16.96 -8.57
C ARG A 347 -22.58 15.73 -8.69
N TYR A 348 -22.15 14.59 -8.14
CA TYR A 348 -22.86 13.32 -8.23
C TYR A 348 -23.39 12.91 -6.88
N GLN A 349 -24.65 12.50 -6.84
CA GLN A 349 -25.25 11.83 -5.69
C GLN A 349 -24.99 10.33 -5.83
N LEU A 350 -24.31 9.75 -4.83
CA LEU A 350 -24.12 8.30 -4.73
C LEU A 350 -25.45 7.67 -4.29
N GLU A 351 -25.80 6.55 -4.92
CA GLU A 351 -27.02 5.80 -4.64
C GLU A 351 -26.68 4.47 -3.97
N ASP A 352 -26.47 3.42 -4.74
CA ASP A 352 -26.18 2.08 -4.24
C ASP A 352 -24.70 1.72 -4.42
N LEU A 353 -24.11 1.09 -3.40
CA LEU A 353 -22.78 0.46 -3.50
C LEU A 353 -22.88 -0.81 -4.33
N ILE A 354 -22.26 -0.81 -5.52
CA ILE A 354 -22.27 -1.93 -6.45
C ILE A 354 -21.24 -2.98 -6.07
N ASP A 355 -20.01 -2.52 -5.80
CA ASP A 355 -18.87 -3.39 -5.47
C ASP A 355 -17.87 -2.65 -4.59
N TRP A 356 -17.12 -3.40 -3.79
CA TRP A 356 -16.02 -2.87 -3.02
C TRP A 356 -14.98 -3.93 -2.72
N ASP A 357 -13.72 -3.52 -2.69
CA ASP A 357 -12.61 -4.37 -2.32
C ASP A 357 -11.67 -3.64 -1.36
N VAL A 358 -10.99 -4.43 -0.53
CA VAL A 358 -10.04 -3.95 0.46
C VAL A 358 -8.75 -4.74 0.32
N THR A 359 -7.64 -4.02 0.13
CA THR A 359 -6.31 -4.61 0.06
C THR A 359 -5.40 -3.98 1.10
N LEU A 360 -4.81 -4.78 1.98
CA LEU A 360 -3.75 -4.30 2.86
C LEU A 360 -2.45 -4.18 2.06
N VAL A 361 -1.85 -2.99 2.08
CA VAL A 361 -0.63 -2.68 1.29
C VAL A 361 0.64 -2.61 2.13
N CYS A 362 0.51 -2.36 3.42
CA CYS A 362 1.61 -2.51 4.38
C CYS A 362 1.06 -2.76 5.79
N TRP A 363 1.90 -3.29 6.69
CA TRP A 363 1.59 -3.40 8.11
C TRP A 363 2.80 -3.21 9.02
N ILE A 364 2.54 -2.97 10.30
CA ILE A 364 3.52 -2.77 11.37
C ILE A 364 3.23 -3.79 12.47
N ASP A 365 4.14 -4.73 12.67
CA ASP A 365 3.97 -5.85 13.62
C ASP A 365 4.02 -5.42 15.10
N ALA A 366 4.86 -4.43 15.42
CA ALA A 366 5.11 -3.99 16.79
C ALA A 366 5.04 -2.46 16.89
N PRO A 367 4.79 -1.89 18.06
CA PRO A 367 4.69 -0.44 18.25
C PRO A 367 5.87 0.37 17.70
N ASP A 368 7.08 -0.14 17.81
CA ASP A 368 8.31 0.50 17.30
C ASP A 368 8.78 -0.12 15.95
N GLY A 369 7.92 -0.92 15.31
CA GLY A 369 8.24 -1.62 14.05
C GLY A 369 8.21 -0.69 12.86
N GLU A 370 9.03 -1.03 11.85
CA GLU A 370 8.98 -0.39 10.54
C GLU A 370 7.84 -0.96 9.68
N PRO A 371 7.18 -0.13 8.84
CA PRO A 371 6.18 -0.61 7.90
C PRO A 371 6.77 -1.65 6.93
N LYS A 372 6.13 -2.81 6.85
CA LYS A 372 6.50 -3.90 5.94
C LYS A 372 5.49 -3.95 4.79
N PRO A 373 5.93 -3.96 3.53
CA PRO A 373 5.03 -4.09 2.40
C PRO A 373 4.34 -5.46 2.44
N VAL A 374 3.05 -5.46 2.23
CA VAL A 374 2.21 -6.65 2.07
C VAL A 374 1.27 -6.45 0.88
N SER A 375 0.66 -7.51 0.40
CA SER A 375 -0.41 -7.43 -0.59
C SER A 375 -1.42 -8.52 -0.23
N LEU A 376 -2.43 -8.12 0.53
CA LEU A 376 -3.41 -9.04 1.08
C LEU A 376 -4.81 -8.52 0.82
N SER A 377 -5.54 -9.17 -0.07
CA SER A 377 -6.96 -8.93 -0.30
C SER A 377 -7.76 -9.44 0.90
N ILE A 378 -8.65 -8.63 1.41
CA ILE A 378 -9.48 -8.91 2.58
C ILE A 378 -10.92 -9.18 2.11
N ASP A 379 -11.52 -10.24 2.64
CA ASP A 379 -12.94 -10.50 2.39
C ASP A 379 -13.79 -9.40 3.07
N PRO A 380 -14.77 -8.80 2.38
CA PRO A 380 -15.66 -7.81 2.96
C PRO A 380 -16.29 -8.22 4.29
N SER A 381 -16.57 -9.50 4.50
CA SER A 381 -17.12 -10.02 5.75
C SER A 381 -16.15 -9.97 6.94
N GLU A 382 -14.86 -9.76 6.71
CA GLU A 382 -13.83 -9.60 7.75
C GLU A 382 -13.66 -8.12 8.17
N VAL A 383 -14.29 -7.15 7.46
CA VAL A 383 -14.07 -5.71 7.64
C VAL A 383 -15.20 -5.07 8.43
N CYS A 384 -14.82 -4.16 9.34
CA CYS A 384 -15.77 -3.28 10.03
C CYS A 384 -15.16 -1.88 10.24
N ALA A 385 -16.03 -0.90 10.43
CA ALA A 385 -15.65 0.50 10.68
C ALA A 385 -16.75 1.21 11.46
N SER A 386 -16.37 2.16 12.33
CA SER A 386 -17.32 3.05 13.00
C SER A 386 -17.86 4.12 12.05
N VAL A 387 -17.07 4.54 11.08
CA VAL A 387 -17.42 5.52 10.06
C VAL A 387 -17.30 4.85 8.70
N PRO A 388 -18.40 4.78 7.91
CA PRO A 388 -18.35 4.26 6.54
C PRO A 388 -17.40 5.08 5.66
N SER A 389 -16.75 4.45 4.70
CA SER A 389 -15.79 5.14 3.80
C SER A 389 -16.47 6.24 2.98
N VAL A 390 -17.75 6.09 2.65
CA VAL A 390 -18.55 7.10 1.93
C VAL A 390 -18.61 8.45 2.66
N GLU A 391 -18.53 8.48 3.98
CA GLU A 391 -18.49 9.72 4.79
C GLU A 391 -17.10 10.38 4.81
N LEU A 392 -16.09 9.68 4.32
CA LEU A 392 -14.72 10.17 4.19
C LEU A 392 -14.49 10.68 2.76
N ARG A 393 -13.39 11.40 2.58
CA ARG A 393 -13.00 11.84 1.24
C ARG A 393 -12.16 10.78 0.56
N PRO A 394 -12.47 10.36 -0.67
CA PRO A 394 -11.57 9.53 -1.47
C PRO A 394 -10.34 10.36 -1.89
N TYR A 395 -9.17 9.71 -1.94
CA TYR A 395 -7.97 10.35 -2.50
C TYR A 395 -8.01 10.42 -4.03
N ALA A 396 -8.80 9.54 -4.66
CA ALA A 396 -9.09 9.55 -6.09
C ALA A 396 -10.55 9.16 -6.31
N SER A 397 -11.13 9.66 -7.38
CA SER A 397 -12.43 9.23 -7.89
C SER A 397 -12.46 9.36 -9.41
N GLU A 398 -13.20 8.46 -10.04
CA GLU A 398 -13.39 8.41 -11.48
C GLU A 398 -14.87 8.16 -11.79
N TYR A 399 -15.44 9.02 -12.62
CA TYR A 399 -16.83 8.87 -13.07
C TYR A 399 -16.86 8.22 -14.43
N GLU A 400 -17.59 7.12 -14.55
CA GLU A 400 -17.89 6.49 -15.82
C GLU A 400 -19.32 6.86 -16.24
N GLY A 401 -19.42 7.62 -17.35
CA GLY A 401 -20.69 8.09 -17.91
C GLY A 401 -21.56 6.95 -18.45
N TYR A 402 -22.82 7.26 -18.75
CA TYR A 402 -23.79 6.30 -19.28
C TYR A 402 -23.34 5.73 -20.64
N MET A 403 -23.14 4.44 -20.72
CA MET A 403 -22.68 3.68 -21.88
C MET A 403 -23.74 2.65 -22.37
N GLY A 404 -24.97 3.06 -22.46
CA GLY A 404 -26.07 2.19 -22.86
C GLY A 404 -26.66 1.40 -21.70
N ASN A 405 -26.37 0.08 -21.57
CA ASN A 405 -26.82 -0.73 -20.43
C ASN A 405 -25.89 -0.65 -19.20
N TYR A 406 -24.80 0.10 -19.30
CA TYR A 406 -23.79 0.28 -18.27
C TYR A 406 -23.45 1.75 -18.14
N GLY A 407 -22.93 2.14 -16.99
CA GLY A 407 -22.47 3.49 -16.72
C GLY A 407 -23.30 4.18 -15.65
N ASN A 408 -23.03 5.46 -15.44
CA ASN A 408 -23.43 6.24 -14.27
C ASN A 408 -22.82 5.70 -12.98
N THR A 409 -21.59 5.18 -13.06
CA THR A 409 -20.87 4.69 -11.90
C THR A 409 -19.79 5.65 -11.48
N MET A 410 -19.52 5.69 -10.18
CA MET A 410 -18.46 6.45 -9.56
C MET A 410 -17.53 5.50 -8.81
N ASP A 411 -16.31 5.37 -9.31
CA ASP A 411 -15.25 4.69 -8.59
C ASP A 411 -14.59 5.64 -7.60
N ARG A 412 -14.33 5.17 -6.38
CA ARG A 412 -13.74 5.94 -5.29
C ARG A 412 -12.67 5.12 -4.57
N TRP A 413 -11.51 5.74 -4.31
CA TRP A 413 -10.38 5.10 -3.63
C TRP A 413 -10.05 5.83 -2.33
N TYR A 414 -9.79 5.04 -1.27
CA TYR A 414 -9.48 5.56 0.07
C TYR A 414 -8.26 4.87 0.66
N HIS A 415 -7.41 5.63 1.36
CA HIS A 415 -6.35 5.10 2.21
C HIS A 415 -6.75 5.23 3.67
N ARG A 416 -6.98 4.12 4.36
CA ARG A 416 -7.32 4.09 5.78
C ARG A 416 -6.32 3.26 6.56
N ALA A 417 -5.97 3.69 7.78
CA ALA A 417 -5.31 2.77 8.68
C ALA A 417 -6.31 1.70 9.14
N ALA A 418 -5.79 0.51 9.40
CA ALA A 418 -6.57 -0.64 9.84
C ALA A 418 -5.90 -1.34 11.01
N LEU A 419 -6.68 -1.83 11.95
CA LEU A 419 -6.23 -2.74 13.01
C LEU A 419 -6.65 -4.15 12.62
N VAL A 420 -5.67 -5.01 12.34
CA VAL A 420 -5.92 -6.39 11.93
C VAL A 420 -5.69 -7.30 13.13
N VAL A 421 -6.72 -8.04 13.52
CA VAL A 421 -6.74 -8.89 14.72
C VAL A 421 -6.92 -10.35 14.33
N TRP A 422 -6.19 -11.24 14.96
CA TRP A 422 -6.34 -12.69 14.84
C TRP A 422 -5.97 -13.40 16.15
N PRO A 423 -6.50 -14.60 16.40
CA PRO A 423 -6.06 -15.42 17.54
C PRO A 423 -4.56 -15.76 17.47
N GLN A 424 -3.86 -15.73 18.58
CA GLN A 424 -2.41 -15.97 18.62
C GLN A 424 -2.01 -17.31 18.02
N HIS A 425 -2.83 -18.36 18.16
CA HIS A 425 -2.56 -19.67 17.55
C HIS A 425 -2.66 -19.68 16.02
N GLN A 426 -3.30 -18.67 15.41
CA GLN A 426 -3.41 -18.49 13.96
C GLN A 426 -2.38 -17.48 13.40
N ALA A 427 -1.53 -16.92 14.24
CA ALA A 427 -0.60 -15.84 13.86
C ALA A 427 0.33 -16.22 12.70
N PHE A 428 0.81 -17.48 12.66
CA PHE A 428 1.65 -17.93 11.55
C PHE A 428 0.87 -17.94 10.24
N ALA A 429 -0.35 -18.49 10.22
CA ALA A 429 -1.18 -18.58 9.03
C ALA A 429 -1.56 -17.18 8.50
N ALA A 430 -2.00 -16.27 9.38
CA ALA A 430 -2.37 -14.92 9.04
C ALA A 430 -1.20 -14.13 8.41
N ARG A 431 0.00 -14.25 8.98
CA ARG A 431 1.21 -13.61 8.45
C ARG A 431 1.70 -14.26 7.16
N ALA A 432 1.55 -15.59 7.05
CA ALA A 432 1.98 -16.35 5.89
C ALA A 432 1.18 -16.00 4.63
N GLU A 433 -0.12 -15.75 4.77
CA GLU A 433 -0.99 -15.35 3.68
C GLU A 433 -0.56 -13.98 3.11
N ALA A 434 -0.23 -13.03 3.98
CA ALA A 434 0.24 -11.70 3.60
C ALA A 434 1.68 -11.69 3.06
N SER A 435 2.54 -12.59 3.56
CA SER A 435 3.96 -12.64 3.20
C SER A 435 4.48 -14.08 3.07
N PRO A 436 4.28 -14.71 1.90
CA PRO A 436 4.75 -16.08 1.65
C PRO A 436 6.25 -16.27 1.85
N LEU A 437 7.05 -15.25 1.50
CA LEU A 437 8.51 -15.28 1.70
C LEU A 437 8.90 -15.31 3.18
N TRP A 438 8.16 -14.58 4.03
CA TRP A 438 8.34 -14.63 5.49
C TRP A 438 7.99 -16.03 6.03
N ALA A 439 6.85 -16.59 5.60
CA ALA A 439 6.44 -17.94 6.01
C ALA A 439 7.48 -19.00 5.68
N LEU A 440 7.96 -19.02 4.43
CA LEU A 440 9.03 -19.92 4.01
C LEU A 440 10.35 -19.65 4.74
N GLY A 441 10.61 -18.39 5.15
CA GLY A 441 11.73 -18.04 6.01
C GLY A 441 11.64 -18.68 7.37
N THR A 442 10.46 -18.58 7.98
CA THR A 442 10.16 -19.17 9.30
C THR A 442 10.28 -20.70 9.26
N LEU A 443 9.67 -21.36 8.27
CA LEU A 443 9.81 -22.82 8.08
C LEU A 443 11.28 -23.23 7.94
N SER A 444 12.05 -22.52 7.11
CA SER A 444 13.47 -22.80 6.93
C SER A 444 14.28 -22.64 8.21
N ALA A 445 13.98 -21.61 9.03
CA ALA A 445 14.64 -21.39 10.31
C ALA A 445 14.32 -22.51 11.31
N ARG A 446 13.04 -22.94 11.39
CA ARG A 446 12.62 -24.06 12.26
C ARG A 446 13.32 -25.37 11.88
N LEU A 447 13.35 -25.69 10.57
CA LEU A 447 14.08 -26.85 10.07
C LEU A 447 15.57 -26.79 10.39
N GLY A 448 16.21 -25.63 10.21
CA GLY A 448 17.61 -25.41 10.55
C GLY A 448 17.93 -25.56 12.05
N ALA A 449 16.96 -25.32 12.91
CA ALA A 449 17.05 -25.53 14.35
C ALA A 449 16.69 -26.97 14.81
N GLY A 450 16.40 -27.88 13.88
CA GLY A 450 16.03 -29.27 14.18
C GLY A 450 14.55 -29.47 14.54
N GLY A 451 13.68 -28.45 14.37
CA GLY A 451 12.27 -28.49 14.68
C GLY A 451 11.43 -29.02 13.50
N ALA A 452 11.70 -30.22 12.99
CA ALA A 452 10.99 -30.77 11.83
C ALA A 452 9.48 -30.96 12.09
N ALA A 453 9.10 -31.50 13.24
CA ALA A 453 7.69 -31.71 13.59
C ALA A 453 6.91 -30.36 13.65
N GLU A 454 7.50 -29.34 14.30
CA GLU A 454 6.90 -28.00 14.33
C GLU A 454 6.78 -27.38 12.92
N ALA A 455 7.78 -27.56 12.06
CA ALA A 455 7.73 -27.10 10.68
C ALA A 455 6.63 -27.82 9.86
N GLN A 456 6.38 -29.10 10.10
CA GLN A 456 5.30 -29.87 9.49
C GLN A 456 3.92 -29.38 9.96
N GLU A 457 3.73 -29.13 11.27
CA GLU A 457 2.51 -28.55 11.82
C GLU A 457 2.23 -27.16 11.23
N LEU A 458 3.24 -26.28 11.21
CA LEU A 458 3.12 -24.96 10.59
C LEU A 458 2.78 -25.06 9.09
N THR A 459 3.38 -26.02 8.38
CA THR A 459 3.09 -26.25 6.97
C THR A 459 1.62 -26.62 6.78
N ALA A 460 1.04 -27.45 7.64
CA ALA A 460 -0.37 -27.83 7.56
C ALA A 460 -1.31 -26.63 7.70
N THR A 461 -0.93 -25.59 8.47
CA THR A 461 -1.75 -24.37 8.62
C THR A 461 -1.84 -23.52 7.34
N LEU A 462 -0.96 -23.74 6.35
CA LEU A 462 -0.98 -23.05 5.07
C LEU A 462 -2.06 -23.61 4.11
N ALA A 463 -2.49 -24.85 4.32
CA ALA A 463 -3.35 -25.59 3.38
C ALA A 463 -4.60 -24.81 2.89
N PRO A 464 -5.31 -24.04 3.73
CA PRO A 464 -6.53 -23.36 3.31
C PRO A 464 -6.34 -22.28 2.23
N PHE A 465 -5.22 -21.56 2.23
CA PHE A 465 -4.97 -20.43 1.35
C PHE A 465 -3.76 -20.61 0.42
N TRP A 466 -2.85 -21.53 0.75
CA TRP A 466 -1.62 -21.75 0.00
C TRP A 466 -1.82 -22.00 -1.50
N PRO A 467 -2.84 -22.77 -1.96
CA PRO A 467 -3.06 -22.94 -3.39
C PRO A 467 -3.29 -21.65 -4.16
N ARG A 468 -3.96 -20.67 -3.55
CA ARG A 468 -4.17 -19.33 -4.14
C ARG A 468 -2.86 -18.54 -4.22
N VAL A 469 -2.13 -18.49 -3.12
CA VAL A 469 -0.84 -17.78 -3.00
C VAL A 469 0.22 -18.38 -3.93
N ALA A 470 0.31 -19.71 -3.99
CA ALA A 470 1.32 -20.41 -4.78
C ALA A 470 1.07 -20.35 -6.30
N ARG A 471 -0.12 -19.96 -6.73
CA ARG A 471 -0.47 -19.74 -8.15
C ARG A 471 -0.34 -18.27 -8.56
N GLY A 472 -0.25 -17.34 -7.61
CA GLY A 472 -0.13 -15.91 -7.86
C GLY A 472 1.19 -15.54 -8.57
N GLU A 473 1.23 -14.31 -9.10
CA GLU A 473 2.41 -13.79 -9.82
C GLU A 473 3.67 -13.74 -8.96
N THR A 474 3.52 -13.53 -7.66
CA THR A 474 4.62 -13.47 -6.68
C THR A 474 5.29 -14.82 -6.44
N ALA A 475 4.65 -15.94 -6.80
CA ALA A 475 5.14 -17.28 -6.53
C ALA A 475 6.50 -17.59 -7.17
N ARG A 476 6.82 -16.95 -8.31
CA ARG A 476 8.16 -17.09 -8.94
C ARG A 476 9.28 -16.68 -7.99
N GLY A 477 9.08 -15.67 -7.15
CA GLY A 477 10.07 -15.17 -6.19
C GLY A 477 10.43 -16.17 -5.07
N PHE A 478 9.52 -17.08 -4.75
CA PHE A 478 9.73 -18.05 -3.66
C PHE A 478 9.76 -19.52 -4.11
N PHE A 479 9.53 -19.82 -5.39
CA PHE A 479 9.44 -21.18 -5.92
C PHE A 479 10.61 -22.07 -5.51
N GLY A 480 11.85 -21.65 -5.77
CA GLY A 480 13.04 -22.42 -5.43
C GLY A 480 13.23 -22.61 -3.92
N LYS A 481 12.75 -21.68 -3.09
CA LYS A 481 12.78 -21.80 -1.63
C LYS A 481 11.77 -22.83 -1.15
N ALA A 482 10.55 -22.84 -1.73
CA ALA A 482 9.53 -23.83 -1.43
C ALA A 482 10.01 -25.27 -1.75
N LEU A 483 10.67 -25.48 -2.89
CA LEU A 483 11.25 -26.80 -3.23
C LEU A 483 12.30 -27.28 -2.22
N ARG A 484 13.18 -26.38 -1.75
CA ARG A 484 14.19 -26.73 -0.73
C ARG A 484 13.56 -27.07 0.60
N ILE A 485 12.59 -26.28 1.06
CA ILE A 485 11.87 -26.55 2.30
C ILE A 485 11.11 -27.87 2.20
N ALA A 486 10.42 -28.13 1.10
CA ALA A 486 9.72 -29.39 0.86
C ALA A 486 10.66 -30.61 0.98
N ARG A 487 11.90 -30.52 0.48
CA ARG A 487 12.93 -31.57 0.66
C ARG A 487 13.28 -31.76 2.14
N ASP A 488 13.42 -30.65 2.88
CA ASP A 488 13.93 -30.65 4.26
C ASP A 488 12.85 -30.98 5.30
N LEU A 489 11.57 -30.94 4.93
CA LEU A 489 10.43 -31.32 5.79
C LEU A 489 10.44 -32.80 6.18
N ASP A 490 11.08 -33.67 5.38
CA ASP A 490 11.19 -35.11 5.61
C ASP A 490 9.85 -35.84 5.80
N GLU A 491 8.79 -35.27 5.24
CA GLU A 491 7.44 -35.81 5.31
C GLU A 491 6.76 -35.57 3.95
N PRO A 492 6.36 -36.65 3.19
CA PRO A 492 5.93 -36.55 1.80
C PRO A 492 4.61 -35.77 1.63
N ASP A 493 3.67 -35.83 2.58
CA ASP A 493 2.38 -35.16 2.47
C ASP A 493 2.52 -33.64 2.70
N SER A 494 3.28 -33.21 3.70
CA SER A 494 3.61 -31.80 3.93
C SER A 494 4.41 -31.21 2.77
N ALA A 495 5.37 -31.98 2.23
CA ALA A 495 6.12 -31.60 1.04
C ALA A 495 5.18 -31.42 -0.17
N ALA A 496 4.29 -32.38 -0.40
CA ALA A 496 3.32 -32.33 -1.49
C ALA A 496 2.35 -31.15 -1.31
N MET A 497 1.86 -30.88 -0.11
CA MET A 497 1.01 -29.73 0.17
C MET A 497 1.68 -28.42 -0.21
N LEU A 498 2.97 -28.27 0.10
CA LEU A 498 3.72 -27.05 -0.17
C LEU A 498 4.00 -26.83 -1.67
N VAL A 499 4.33 -27.89 -2.43
CA VAL A 499 4.81 -27.73 -3.81
C VAL A 499 3.79 -28.09 -4.89
N THR A 500 2.76 -28.88 -4.59
CA THR A 500 1.73 -29.27 -5.58
C THR A 500 1.01 -28.07 -6.21
N PRO A 501 0.66 -26.99 -5.47
CA PRO A 501 -0.02 -25.83 -6.06
C PRO A 501 0.86 -24.98 -6.97
N LEU A 502 2.19 -25.18 -6.95
CA LEU A 502 3.13 -24.45 -7.79
C LEU A 502 2.97 -24.84 -9.28
N ARG A 503 3.52 -24.00 -10.16
CA ARG A 503 3.41 -24.18 -11.62
C ARG A 503 4.73 -24.61 -12.23
N VAL A 504 4.67 -25.55 -13.19
CA VAL A 504 5.87 -26.08 -13.87
C VAL A 504 6.64 -24.99 -14.63
N GLU A 505 5.97 -23.97 -15.16
CA GLU A 505 6.57 -22.85 -15.87
C GLU A 505 7.51 -22.00 -15.01
N MET A 506 7.44 -22.15 -13.69
CA MET A 506 8.34 -21.49 -12.75
C MET A 506 9.66 -22.26 -12.57
N LEU A 507 9.70 -23.53 -12.99
CA LEU A 507 10.88 -24.38 -12.89
C LEU A 507 11.93 -23.95 -13.92
N GLY A 508 13.04 -23.40 -13.43
CA GLY A 508 14.19 -23.01 -14.22
C GLY A 508 15.43 -23.84 -13.95
N ARG A 509 16.53 -23.51 -14.62
CA ARG A 509 17.84 -24.18 -14.43
C ARG A 509 18.35 -24.05 -12.99
N ARG A 510 17.99 -22.98 -12.27
CA ARG A 510 18.42 -22.76 -10.87
C ARG A 510 17.70 -23.69 -9.89
N GLU A 511 16.46 -24.03 -10.19
CA GLU A 511 15.57 -24.83 -9.35
C GLU A 511 15.69 -26.33 -9.66
N ALA A 512 16.24 -26.71 -10.82
CA ALA A 512 16.41 -28.09 -11.27
C ALA A 512 17.12 -29.01 -10.24
N PRO A 513 18.20 -28.59 -9.57
CA PRO A 513 18.82 -29.42 -8.55
C PRO A 513 17.93 -29.73 -7.35
N ALA A 514 17.04 -28.77 -6.99
CA ALA A 514 16.09 -28.98 -5.90
C ALA A 514 15.00 -29.99 -6.28
N LEU A 515 14.51 -29.98 -7.52
CA LEU A 515 13.59 -31.00 -8.03
C LEU A 515 14.24 -32.38 -8.05
N ALA A 516 15.49 -32.50 -8.50
CA ALA A 516 16.26 -33.77 -8.45
C ALA A 516 16.39 -34.26 -7.00
N ALA A 517 16.68 -33.38 -6.06
CA ALA A 517 16.81 -33.73 -4.65
C ALA A 517 15.47 -34.21 -4.05
N LEU A 518 14.34 -33.62 -4.43
CA LEU A 518 12.98 -34.06 -4.05
C LEU A 518 12.70 -35.48 -4.61
N ALA A 519 12.99 -35.70 -5.89
CA ALA A 519 12.84 -37.03 -6.52
C ALA A 519 13.72 -38.10 -5.85
N GLY A 520 14.92 -37.73 -5.43
CA GLY A 520 15.80 -38.62 -4.66
C GLY A 520 15.32 -38.90 -3.24
N ARG A 521 14.68 -37.90 -2.59
CA ARG A 521 14.19 -38.00 -1.21
C ARG A 521 12.90 -38.83 -1.11
N TYR A 522 11.92 -38.54 -1.95
CA TYR A 522 10.56 -39.09 -1.87
C TYR A 522 10.31 -40.18 -2.92
N GLY A 523 11.22 -40.42 -3.82
CA GLY A 523 11.15 -41.43 -4.85
C GLY A 523 10.47 -41.00 -6.14
N GLU A 524 10.63 -41.84 -7.19
CA GLU A 524 10.14 -41.56 -8.54
C GLU A 524 8.62 -41.47 -8.63
N GLY A 525 7.88 -42.28 -7.84
CA GLY A 525 6.42 -42.28 -7.79
C GLY A 525 5.90 -40.92 -7.35
N TRP A 526 6.39 -40.39 -6.23
CA TRP A 526 6.02 -39.08 -5.69
C TRP A 526 6.36 -37.94 -6.69
N ALA A 527 7.55 -37.98 -7.28
CA ALA A 527 7.95 -36.95 -8.27
C ALA A 527 7.07 -37.00 -9.53
N ARG A 528 6.64 -38.18 -9.97
CA ARG A 528 5.71 -38.39 -11.08
C ARG A 528 4.38 -37.74 -10.78
N ASP A 529 3.80 -38.02 -9.62
CA ASP A 529 2.50 -37.49 -9.21
C ASP A 529 2.56 -35.96 -9.09
N LEU A 530 3.64 -35.39 -8.56
CA LEU A 530 3.86 -33.94 -8.51
C LEU A 530 3.86 -33.32 -9.92
N LEU A 531 4.67 -33.87 -10.83
CA LEU A 531 4.77 -33.34 -12.19
C LEU A 531 3.47 -33.48 -12.97
N GLN A 532 2.76 -34.59 -12.82
CA GLN A 532 1.42 -34.75 -13.43
C GLN A 532 0.44 -33.69 -12.95
N ARG A 533 0.44 -33.35 -11.65
CA ARG A 533 -0.40 -32.28 -11.10
C ARG A 533 0.01 -30.91 -11.64
N TRP A 534 1.31 -30.62 -11.77
CA TRP A 534 1.79 -29.38 -12.34
C TRP A 534 1.38 -29.20 -13.81
N PHE A 535 1.41 -30.26 -14.61
CA PHE A 535 0.97 -30.22 -16.01
C PHE A 535 -0.56 -30.20 -16.14
N ALA A 536 -1.29 -30.79 -15.21
CA ALA A 536 -2.75 -30.79 -15.19
C ALA A 536 -3.36 -29.44 -14.75
N ALA A 537 -2.63 -28.65 -13.95
CA ALA A 537 -3.12 -27.40 -13.38
C ALA A 537 -3.51 -26.34 -14.44
N GLU A 538 -2.92 -26.41 -15.65
CA GLU A 538 -3.29 -25.51 -16.76
C GLU A 538 -4.74 -25.71 -17.26
N ARG A 539 -5.28 -26.91 -17.11
CA ARG A 539 -6.64 -27.23 -17.59
C ARG A 539 -7.75 -26.57 -16.78
N LEU A 540 -7.43 -26.10 -15.57
CA LEU A 540 -8.39 -25.49 -14.63
C LEU A 540 -8.38 -23.96 -14.66
N TRP A 541 -7.50 -23.34 -15.45
CA TRP A 541 -7.32 -21.89 -15.45
C TRP A 541 -7.72 -21.28 -16.80
N ALA A 542 -8.73 -20.40 -16.80
CA ALA A 542 -9.02 -19.55 -17.95
C ALA A 542 -7.89 -18.52 -18.12
N PRO A 543 -7.55 -18.12 -19.35
CA PRO A 543 -6.46 -17.16 -19.61
C PRO A 543 -6.89 -15.75 -19.21
N ALA A 544 -6.83 -15.45 -17.90
CA ALA A 544 -7.17 -14.11 -17.39
C ALA A 544 -5.96 -13.18 -17.25
N SER A 545 -4.74 -13.63 -17.54
CA SER A 545 -3.56 -12.74 -17.52
C SER A 545 -2.71 -12.92 -18.78
N PRO A 546 -2.58 -11.90 -19.61
CA PRO A 546 -1.72 -11.92 -20.80
C PRO A 546 -0.21 -11.92 -20.48
N LYS A 547 0.18 -11.92 -19.21
CA LYS A 547 1.58 -11.78 -18.74
C LYS A 547 2.16 -13.01 -18.04
N GLY A 548 1.44 -14.13 -17.95
CA GLY A 548 1.97 -15.37 -17.37
C GLY A 548 3.02 -16.03 -18.28
N PRO A 549 4.01 -16.78 -17.73
CA PRO A 549 4.95 -17.51 -18.57
C PRO A 549 4.20 -18.57 -19.38
N ASP A 550 4.37 -18.50 -20.72
CA ASP A 550 3.77 -19.45 -21.65
C ASP A 550 4.44 -20.83 -21.52
N ARG A 551 3.63 -21.88 -21.37
CA ARG A 551 4.12 -23.27 -21.31
C ARG A 551 4.84 -23.67 -22.57
N THR A 552 4.45 -23.19 -23.74
CA THR A 552 5.09 -23.43 -25.03
C THR A 552 6.54 -22.92 -25.00
N GLU A 553 6.74 -21.71 -24.48
CA GLU A 553 8.07 -21.12 -24.32
C GLU A 553 8.89 -21.89 -23.28
N TRP A 554 8.28 -22.27 -22.16
CA TRP A 554 8.94 -23.06 -21.13
C TRP A 554 9.39 -24.42 -21.66
N VAL A 555 8.53 -25.18 -22.37
CA VAL A 555 8.90 -26.45 -23.00
C VAL A 555 10.02 -26.27 -24.02
N SER A 556 10.03 -25.15 -24.75
CA SER A 556 11.14 -24.83 -25.68
C SER A 556 12.49 -24.68 -24.96
N SER A 557 12.50 -24.40 -23.67
CA SER A 557 13.72 -24.32 -22.83
C SER A 557 14.12 -25.63 -22.18
N LEU A 558 13.36 -26.72 -22.37
CA LEU A 558 13.48 -28.00 -21.65
C LEU A 558 14.87 -28.65 -21.75
N LEU A 559 15.54 -28.55 -22.92
CA LEU A 559 16.86 -29.10 -23.14
C LEU A 559 17.88 -28.64 -22.10
N GLY A 560 17.94 -27.31 -21.88
CA GLY A 560 18.89 -26.77 -20.92
C GLY A 560 18.54 -27.06 -19.47
N LEU A 561 17.27 -27.33 -19.17
CA LEU A 561 16.83 -27.80 -17.86
C LEU A 561 17.26 -29.23 -17.62
N CYS A 562 17.07 -30.11 -18.62
CA CYS A 562 17.51 -31.50 -18.58
C CYS A 562 19.05 -31.63 -18.46
N GLU A 563 19.85 -30.79 -19.12
CA GLU A 563 21.28 -30.72 -18.95
C GLU A 563 21.73 -30.51 -17.49
N VAL A 564 21.01 -29.63 -16.77
CA VAL A 564 21.30 -29.38 -15.36
C VAL A 564 20.86 -30.55 -14.48
N LEU A 565 19.68 -31.13 -14.73
CA LEU A 565 19.16 -32.27 -14.00
C LEU A 565 20.11 -33.48 -14.12
N LEU A 566 20.63 -33.77 -15.31
CA LEU A 566 21.55 -34.89 -15.54
C LEU A 566 22.84 -34.82 -14.73
N ARG A 567 23.28 -33.61 -14.36
CA ARG A 567 24.44 -33.41 -13.48
C ARG A 567 24.17 -33.81 -12.02
N SER A 568 22.89 -33.96 -11.64
CA SER A 568 22.47 -34.34 -10.29
C SER A 568 22.42 -35.86 -10.08
N GLY A 569 22.98 -36.67 -11.00
CA GLY A 569 23.07 -38.13 -10.89
C GLY A 569 21.74 -38.85 -11.14
N GLY A 570 21.57 -40.05 -10.56
CA GLY A 570 20.39 -40.89 -10.76
C GLY A 570 19.07 -40.22 -10.55
N PRO A 571 18.82 -39.51 -9.41
CA PRO A 571 17.59 -38.79 -9.18
C PRO A 571 17.29 -37.67 -10.21
N GLY A 572 18.34 -37.02 -10.71
CA GLY A 572 18.23 -36.04 -11.77
C GLY A 572 17.86 -36.66 -13.12
N VAL A 573 18.36 -37.88 -13.42
CA VAL A 573 17.98 -38.64 -14.63
C VAL A 573 16.49 -39.01 -14.58
N SER A 574 16.02 -39.51 -13.43
CA SER A 574 14.59 -39.82 -13.23
C SER A 574 13.72 -38.57 -13.39
N ALA A 575 14.07 -37.46 -12.76
CA ALA A 575 13.35 -36.21 -12.87
C ALA A 575 13.30 -35.69 -14.31
N ALA A 576 14.43 -35.73 -15.05
CA ALA A 576 14.49 -35.32 -16.45
C ALA A 576 13.62 -36.22 -17.35
N SER A 577 13.66 -37.54 -17.13
CA SER A 577 12.85 -38.51 -17.87
C SER A 577 11.37 -38.27 -17.66
N LEU A 578 10.96 -37.98 -16.42
CA LEU A 578 9.57 -37.63 -16.08
C LEU A 578 9.13 -36.33 -16.75
N LEU A 579 9.94 -35.27 -16.69
CA LEU A 579 9.65 -33.98 -17.34
C LEU A 579 9.49 -34.14 -18.85
N ILE A 580 10.36 -34.88 -19.51
CA ILE A 580 10.25 -35.13 -20.96
C ILE A 580 8.94 -35.86 -21.29
N ARG A 581 8.61 -36.90 -20.51
CA ARG A 581 7.38 -37.66 -20.71
C ARG A 581 6.13 -36.81 -20.58
N GLU A 582 6.03 -36.02 -19.50
CA GLU A 582 4.86 -35.15 -19.25
C GLU A 582 4.80 -34.00 -20.28
N SER A 583 5.96 -33.42 -20.66
CA SER A 583 6.03 -32.43 -21.74
C SER A 583 5.58 -32.98 -23.08
N TRP A 584 5.95 -34.24 -23.40
CA TRP A 584 5.50 -34.89 -24.62
C TRP A 584 4.01 -35.17 -24.62
N ALA A 585 3.46 -35.65 -23.47
CA ALA A 585 2.02 -35.87 -23.33
C ALA A 585 1.24 -34.57 -23.51
N TRP A 586 1.68 -33.47 -22.92
CA TRP A 586 1.08 -32.14 -23.06
C TRP A 586 1.16 -31.63 -24.51
N LEU A 587 2.32 -31.73 -25.16
CA LEU A 587 2.49 -31.34 -26.57
C LEU A 587 1.56 -32.10 -27.51
N ARG A 588 1.44 -33.42 -27.35
CA ARG A 588 0.54 -34.25 -28.15
C ARG A 588 -0.90 -33.78 -28.03
N GLU A 589 -1.38 -33.48 -26.84
CA GLU A 589 -2.73 -32.93 -26.61
C GLU A 589 -2.86 -31.52 -27.22
N SER A 590 -1.83 -30.69 -27.11
CA SER A 590 -1.84 -29.32 -27.68
C SER A 590 -1.88 -29.33 -29.21
N VAL A 591 -1.14 -30.24 -29.85
CA VAL A 591 -1.22 -30.45 -31.31
C VAL A 591 -2.63 -30.88 -31.73
N VAL A 592 -3.24 -31.83 -31.03
CA VAL A 592 -4.60 -32.27 -31.33
C VAL A 592 -5.61 -31.13 -31.18
N ARG A 593 -5.50 -30.34 -30.13
CA ARG A 593 -6.35 -29.16 -29.88
C ARG A 593 -6.18 -28.08 -30.96
N ALA A 594 -4.95 -27.76 -31.31
CA ALA A 594 -4.64 -26.76 -32.34
C ALA A 594 -5.21 -27.17 -33.72
N LEU A 595 -5.05 -28.47 -34.09
CA LEU A 595 -5.60 -28.98 -35.32
C LEU A 595 -7.13 -29.02 -35.36
N ALA A 596 -7.77 -29.25 -34.21
CA ALA A 596 -9.22 -29.29 -34.09
C ALA A 596 -9.85 -27.86 -34.11
N ALA A 597 -9.16 -26.87 -33.53
CA ALA A 597 -9.67 -25.52 -33.41
C ALA A 597 -9.35 -24.63 -34.61
N ALA A 598 -8.22 -24.85 -35.29
CA ALA A 598 -7.78 -24.00 -36.39
C ALA A 598 -8.50 -24.31 -37.72
N PRO A 599 -8.99 -23.28 -38.45
CA PRO A 599 -9.46 -23.44 -39.81
C PRO A 599 -8.31 -23.96 -40.70
N PRO A 600 -8.61 -24.69 -41.81
CA PRO A 600 -7.59 -25.30 -42.66
C PRO A 600 -6.48 -24.34 -43.13
N SER A 601 -6.83 -23.08 -43.36
CA SER A 601 -5.89 -22.03 -43.81
C SER A 601 -4.86 -21.56 -42.76
N ARG A 602 -5.08 -21.83 -41.48
CA ARG A 602 -4.18 -21.42 -40.38
C ARG A 602 -3.47 -22.59 -39.68
N ARG A 603 -3.76 -23.84 -40.08
CA ARG A 603 -3.17 -25.02 -39.42
C ARG A 603 -1.66 -25.08 -39.51
N GLU A 604 -1.09 -24.63 -40.61
CA GLU A 604 0.36 -24.63 -40.82
C GLU A 604 1.05 -23.59 -39.91
N GLU A 605 0.43 -22.41 -39.72
CA GLU A 605 0.92 -21.37 -38.81
C GLU A 605 0.88 -21.85 -37.34
N GLU A 606 -0.25 -22.40 -36.90
CA GLU A 606 -0.41 -22.94 -35.54
C GLU A 606 0.58 -24.08 -35.25
N LEU A 607 0.81 -24.99 -36.23
CA LEU A 607 1.78 -26.05 -36.08
C LEU A 607 3.23 -25.54 -36.07
N SER A 608 3.52 -24.45 -36.77
CA SER A 608 4.86 -23.86 -36.80
C SER A 608 5.30 -23.35 -35.42
N GLN A 609 4.36 -22.83 -34.63
CA GLN A 609 4.62 -22.37 -33.26
C GLN A 609 5.01 -23.52 -32.33
N LEU A 610 4.58 -24.75 -32.62
CA LEU A 610 4.91 -25.95 -31.84
C LEU A 610 6.24 -26.60 -32.26
N GLY A 611 6.85 -26.13 -33.34
CA GLY A 611 8.12 -26.70 -33.85
C GLY A 611 9.28 -26.63 -32.86
N ARG A 612 9.47 -25.49 -32.20
CA ARG A 612 10.52 -25.31 -31.17
C ARG A 612 10.32 -26.21 -29.94
N PRO A 613 9.16 -26.27 -29.30
CA PRO A 613 8.94 -27.15 -28.16
C PRO A 613 9.05 -28.63 -28.55
N ILE A 614 8.59 -29.06 -29.71
CA ILE A 614 8.76 -30.43 -30.20
C ILE A 614 10.26 -30.78 -30.32
N ALA A 615 11.04 -29.91 -30.97
CA ALA A 615 12.50 -30.11 -31.11
C ALA A 615 13.18 -30.17 -29.74
N ALA A 616 12.82 -29.32 -28.79
CA ALA A 616 13.38 -29.32 -27.44
C ALA A 616 13.12 -30.64 -26.70
N VAL A 617 11.90 -31.19 -26.79
CA VAL A 617 11.58 -32.49 -26.17
C VAL A 617 12.36 -33.63 -26.82
N LEU A 618 12.44 -33.68 -28.14
CA LEU A 618 13.19 -34.73 -28.87
C LEU A 618 14.70 -34.67 -28.57
N LEU A 619 15.28 -33.48 -28.56
CA LEU A 619 16.70 -33.29 -28.22
C LEU A 619 16.97 -33.66 -26.75
N SER A 620 16.06 -33.33 -25.84
CA SER A 620 16.16 -33.71 -24.42
C SER A 620 16.11 -35.24 -24.25
N ALA A 621 15.22 -35.90 -24.99
CA ALA A 621 15.13 -37.37 -24.98
C ALA A 621 16.41 -38.01 -25.56
N ALA A 622 16.96 -37.49 -26.66
CA ALA A 622 18.21 -37.93 -27.20
C ALA A 622 19.40 -37.72 -26.23
N LEU A 623 19.41 -36.61 -25.51
CA LEU A 623 20.44 -36.32 -24.49
C LEU A 623 20.43 -37.34 -23.34
N ILE A 624 19.27 -37.83 -22.92
CA ILE A 624 19.17 -38.87 -21.89
C ILE A 624 19.59 -40.26 -22.44
N ALA A 625 19.22 -40.56 -23.70
CA ALA A 625 19.52 -41.82 -24.35
C ALA A 625 21.01 -41.97 -24.78
N ALA A 626 21.76 -40.87 -24.85
CA ALA A 626 23.14 -40.87 -25.22
C ALA A 626 23.98 -41.71 -24.23
N PRO A 627 24.84 -42.63 -24.69
CA PRO A 627 25.70 -43.42 -23.82
C PRO A 627 26.63 -42.48 -23.03
N ARG A 628 26.56 -42.53 -21.72
CA ARG A 628 27.49 -41.83 -20.84
C ARG A 628 28.83 -42.52 -20.93
N ALA A 629 29.88 -41.80 -21.35
CA ALA A 629 31.24 -42.26 -21.22
C ALA A 629 31.54 -42.44 -19.73
N ASP A 630 31.57 -43.69 -19.28
CA ASP A 630 31.95 -44.06 -17.92
C ASP A 630 33.33 -43.49 -17.61
N GLY A 631 33.41 -42.72 -16.55
CA GLY A 631 34.53 -42.35 -15.73
C GLY A 631 35.96 -42.48 -16.28
N GLY A 632 36.40 -41.55 -17.10
CA GLY A 632 37.81 -41.33 -17.39
C GLY A 632 37.99 -39.84 -17.68
N GLY A 633 38.64 -39.11 -16.75
CA GLY A 633 38.87 -37.69 -16.89
C GLY A 633 39.63 -37.32 -18.16
N ALA A 634 38.91 -36.81 -19.13
CA ALA A 634 39.49 -36.04 -20.23
C ALA A 634 38.58 -34.85 -20.50
N SER A 635 38.97 -33.70 -19.99
CA SER A 635 38.47 -32.42 -20.41
C SER A 635 38.71 -32.23 -21.89
N LEU A 636 37.66 -32.29 -22.71
CA LEU A 636 37.74 -31.83 -24.10
C LEU A 636 37.90 -30.29 -24.09
N PRO A 637 38.95 -29.74 -24.72
CA PRO A 637 39.15 -28.32 -24.81
C PRO A 637 38.14 -27.73 -25.78
N LEU A 638 37.42 -26.67 -25.34
CA LEU A 638 36.63 -25.82 -26.22
C LEU A 638 37.54 -25.11 -27.24
N PRO A 639 37.21 -25.07 -28.53
CA PRO A 639 37.99 -24.31 -29.50
C PRO A 639 37.76 -22.82 -29.32
N GLY A 640 38.85 -22.07 -29.06
CA GLY A 640 38.86 -20.62 -29.25
C GLY A 640 39.18 -19.71 -28.07
N GLN A 641 40.17 -20.05 -27.22
CA GLN A 641 40.82 -19.02 -26.41
C GLN A 641 42.34 -19.13 -26.56
N ARG A 642 42.93 -18.20 -27.31
CA ARG A 642 44.39 -17.98 -27.34
C ARG A 642 44.81 -17.40 -25.98
N ARG A 643 45.75 -18.09 -25.31
CA ARG A 643 46.50 -17.55 -24.17
C ARG A 643 47.65 -16.68 -24.70
N PRO A 644 47.95 -15.55 -24.08
CA PRO A 644 49.23 -14.86 -24.32
C PRO A 644 50.37 -15.59 -23.58
N ASP A 645 51.53 -15.61 -24.24
CA ASP A 645 52.77 -16.26 -23.85
C ASP A 645 53.34 -15.76 -22.52
N ARG A 646 53.82 -16.70 -21.73
CA ARG A 646 54.73 -16.48 -20.59
C ARG A 646 56.17 -16.37 -21.07
N LEU A 647 56.86 -15.34 -20.61
CA LEU A 647 58.33 -15.31 -20.52
C LEU A 647 58.77 -15.61 -19.07
N PRO A 648 59.90 -16.24 -18.89
CA PRO A 648 60.29 -16.86 -17.63
C PRO A 648 61.23 -16.05 -16.74
N ASP A 649 61.37 -16.54 -15.51
CA ASP A 649 62.47 -16.49 -14.54
C ASP A 649 62.71 -15.27 -13.65
N GLY A 650 62.86 -15.63 -12.38
CA GLY A 650 63.67 -14.91 -11.43
C GLY A 650 63.26 -15.01 -9.97
N GLY A 651 63.55 -16.10 -9.32
CA GLY A 651 64.33 -16.22 -8.12
C GLY A 651 63.83 -15.65 -6.77
N ALA A 652 63.85 -16.54 -5.79
CA ALA A 652 64.24 -16.37 -4.39
C ALA A 652 63.20 -16.07 -3.30
N ALA A 653 63.09 -17.07 -2.49
CA ALA A 653 62.71 -17.26 -1.09
C ALA A 653 62.79 -16.05 -0.14
N VAL A 654 61.94 -16.03 0.84
CA VAL A 654 62.11 -16.07 2.30
C VAL A 654 60.80 -15.55 2.99
N GLY A 655 60.17 -16.36 3.81
CA GLY A 655 59.16 -15.91 4.79
C GLY A 655 59.89 -15.55 6.11
N PRO A 656 59.21 -15.53 7.26
CA PRO A 656 57.88 -15.01 7.63
C PRO A 656 57.92 -13.97 8.78
N ARG A 657 56.76 -13.49 9.26
CA ARG A 657 56.42 -13.03 10.64
C ARG A 657 55.61 -11.72 10.64
N ALA A 658 54.37 -11.81 11.02
CA ALA A 658 53.76 -11.50 12.31
C ALA A 658 53.78 -10.05 12.84
N ARG A 659 52.61 -9.63 13.31
CA ARG A 659 52.24 -8.57 14.29
C ARG A 659 51.92 -7.18 13.71
N ALA A 660 50.65 -6.81 13.80
CA ALA A 660 49.93 -6.23 14.95
C ALA A 660 49.97 -4.69 15.04
N VAL A 661 48.82 -4.11 15.14
CA VAL A 661 48.45 -2.97 16.03
C VAL A 661 48.46 -1.55 15.44
N ARG A 662 47.27 -0.94 15.50
CA ARG A 662 46.89 0.41 15.90
C ARG A 662 46.83 1.58 14.88
N GLU A 663 45.58 2.01 14.80
CA GLU A 663 45.02 3.36 15.14
C GLU A 663 45.42 4.56 14.30
N LEU A 664 44.38 5.30 14.05
CA LEU A 664 44.17 6.73 13.99
C LEU A 664 43.84 7.33 12.59
N GLY A 665 42.59 7.72 12.48
CA GLY A 665 42.19 9.12 12.37
C GLY A 665 42.19 9.72 10.97
N GLY A 666 41.03 10.25 10.56
CA GLY A 666 41.07 11.34 9.58
C GLY A 666 39.90 11.31 8.58
N ASP A 667 38.83 11.87 8.99
CA ASP A 667 37.90 12.77 8.31
C ASP A 667 38.19 13.09 6.82
N ARG A 668 37.18 12.92 5.97
CA ARG A 668 36.69 13.88 4.95
C ARG A 668 35.63 13.31 4.00
N THR A 669 34.44 13.84 4.15
CA THR A 669 33.49 14.28 3.10
C THR A 669 33.63 13.70 1.69
N GLY A 670 32.62 12.95 1.25
CA GLY A 670 32.39 12.60 -0.14
C GLY A 670 30.93 12.28 -0.40
N ARG A 671 30.15 13.27 -0.85
CA ARG A 671 28.79 13.11 -1.35
C ARG A 671 28.81 12.18 -2.57
N GLY A 672 28.15 11.04 -2.46
CA GLY A 672 27.80 10.17 -3.57
C GLY A 672 26.30 10.23 -3.84
N LEU A 673 25.95 10.90 -4.92
CA LEU A 673 24.59 10.90 -5.51
C LEU A 673 24.24 9.49 -6.01
N LEU A 674 23.11 8.96 -5.54
CA LEU A 674 22.47 7.80 -6.14
C LEU A 674 21.68 8.24 -7.39
N PRO A 675 21.66 7.44 -8.45
CA PRO A 675 20.91 7.75 -9.66
C PRO A 675 19.39 7.55 -9.44
N PRO A 676 18.53 8.29 -10.17
CA PRO A 676 17.08 8.15 -10.08
C PRO A 676 16.60 6.82 -10.71
N PRO A 677 15.43 6.31 -10.31
CA PRO A 677 14.83 5.13 -10.91
C PRO A 677 14.33 5.41 -12.33
N PRO A 678 14.24 4.38 -13.20
CA PRO A 678 13.85 4.56 -14.59
C PRO A 678 12.37 4.96 -14.72
N GLU A 679 12.12 5.91 -15.61
CA GLU A 679 10.80 6.35 -16.05
C GLU A 679 10.03 5.17 -16.67
N ARG A 680 8.78 5.00 -16.24
CA ARG A 680 7.83 4.09 -16.90
C ARG A 680 7.29 4.79 -18.14
N GLU A 681 7.57 4.25 -19.29
CA GLU A 681 6.90 4.60 -20.54
C GLU A 681 5.39 4.33 -20.42
N ALA A 682 4.60 5.36 -20.69
CA ALA A 682 3.17 5.28 -20.84
C ALA A 682 2.84 4.53 -22.14
N GLY A 683 2.29 3.33 -22.00
CA GLY A 683 1.72 2.58 -23.12
C GLY A 683 0.36 3.18 -23.50
N ALA A 684 0.21 3.51 -24.78
CA ALA A 684 -1.02 3.96 -25.39
C ALA A 684 -2.13 2.88 -25.33
N PRO A 685 -3.42 3.26 -25.23
CA PRO A 685 -4.52 2.31 -25.24
C PRO A 685 -4.78 1.74 -26.65
N PRO A 686 -5.27 0.50 -26.74
CA PRO A 686 -5.66 -0.06 -28.04
C PRO A 686 -7.02 0.51 -28.48
N THR A 687 -7.05 0.96 -29.71
CA THR A 687 -8.27 1.25 -30.48
C THR A 687 -9.03 -0.03 -30.79
N CYS A 688 -10.27 -0.04 -30.54
CA CYS A 688 -11.53 -0.66 -30.93
C CYS A 688 -12.26 -1.29 -29.78
#